data_393c6343ed653a88caad79ce8cfe0a03
#
_entry.id   393c6343ed653a88caad79ce8cfe0a03
#
_cell.length_a   1.000
_cell.length_b   1.000
_cell.length_c   1.000
_cell.angle_alpha   90.00
_cell.angle_beta   90.00
_cell.angle_gamma   90.00
#
_symmetry.space_group_name_H-M   'P 1'
#
loop_
_entity.id
_entity.type
_entity.pdbx_description
1 polymer ?
#
loop_
_entity_poly.entity_id
_entity_poly.type
_entity_poly.pdbx_seq_one_letter_code
_entity_poly.pdbx_strand_id
1 'polypeptide(L)'
;MTTMLVGLVTNAVSESEWPGWLGWLQRHAWFSFAVLGTAMVGLAVLLAALSESGTPEGTPDPRPRPGGGAEPPGAALVLRSLPRDTTAFTDRSAELEALVRSVRNAQESGEALPVHVIDGMPGVGKTTFAVHAGHVLSERFPDGQLFVNLNGHTTGRPPVQATEALASLLAATGVPAQRIPVSDDLGAVTEARAAMWRSQLADKKALLILDNAASYRQLEPLLPGGSGCLVLVTSRRRLAAYEEVVLPVGALPPEHAIDLFIRLSGRPTTSLDRVVLEQLVALCGYLPLGVSLLAARLRHHPSWGAEDLRTRLAATRDRLGELRAGERGVAATFSLSYQDLTPERQHFFRCLGLYPGTDLDVFSGAALGSVSVAVAREQLDVLYDAHLIDEHPGSRFRLHDLLRDYARSLAAEGGDMEAVQAVQRVCTYYLAALAVANRHIGRSGAAAPPTRGGAAQVETPPVESRTAALRWLEDERANVLACIRRANDLTLHELVIHLAAAMAPFLRQAGPWDQAVGLHRTAAEAARHTGNRRALADALAELGVVRRFMASYPEAIEALNEAVAEYEAVGEKRGKADALNQVGIVRYMIADNEASARAQVDALELYRELGDRLGQANALADLGMVRRQTSRFDAAVETQTEALSIYRELGDRYGEANSLRDLGIVHCLLGDYQFAAQHHHEAFDIYRELDDRVHQAYALNELGVVRRLIGDLAGAREAHSRALEYFTELGERFGRANSIRHLGVLDRMDGNATAAVQLLNDALASYRDLGSRGGEAASLGELGVARGAAGERNGAVESFRRSLEILRELGDRCGETEVLNHWGTLLRTSGDWAPARELFEQALGLAQDISCPLEKARALEGIGRVDWMADERARAEESLREALDEYRRLGVRGAADTLERLLAPPQAG
;
A
#
# COMPACT_ATOMS: atom_id res chain seq x y z
N MET A 1 2.08 37.14 8.91
CA MET A 1 3.26 37.90 9.31
C MET A 1 4.48 36.97 9.48
N THR A 2 4.35 35.80 10.07
CA THR A 2 5.46 34.82 10.22
C THR A 2 5.97 34.29 8.88
N THR A 3 5.09 34.00 7.92
CA THR A 3 5.45 33.53 6.57
C THR A 3 6.14 34.59 5.72
N MET A 4 5.81 35.86 5.94
CA MET A 4 6.43 36.99 5.25
C MET A 4 7.85 37.31 5.77
N LEU A 5 8.10 37.05 7.05
CA LEU A 5 9.40 37.21 7.68
C LEU A 5 10.39 36.07 7.34
N VAL A 6 9.90 34.85 7.23
CA VAL A 6 10.72 33.70 6.77
C VAL A 6 11.09 33.87 5.29
N GLY A 7 10.18 34.34 4.45
CA GLY A 7 10.48 34.67 3.04
C GLY A 7 11.49 35.78 2.87
N LEU A 8 11.49 36.79 3.74
CA LEU A 8 12.46 37.90 3.73
C LEU A 8 13.86 37.43 4.18
N VAL A 9 13.93 36.48 5.11
CA VAL A 9 15.22 35.96 5.61
C VAL A 9 15.85 34.99 4.61
N THR A 10 15.06 34.17 3.91
CA THR A 10 15.57 33.25 2.89
C THR A 10 16.01 33.98 1.61
N ASN A 11 15.33 35.05 1.24
CA ASN A 11 15.74 35.88 0.09
C ASN A 11 16.98 36.74 0.39
N ALA A 12 17.16 37.16 1.63
CA ALA A 12 18.29 37.98 2.06
C ALA A 12 19.65 37.25 2.09
N VAL A 13 19.63 35.90 2.07
CA VAL A 13 20.85 35.07 2.04
C VAL A 13 21.38 34.86 0.61
N SER A 14 20.55 35.12 -0.42
CA SER A 14 20.89 34.83 -1.83
C SER A 14 21.30 36.03 -2.68
N GLU A 15 21.20 37.28 -2.21
CA GLU A 15 21.61 38.48 -2.98
C GLU A 15 22.84 39.15 -2.44
N SER A 16 23.76 39.49 -3.33
CA SER A 16 25.13 39.94 -3.01
C SER A 16 25.26 41.44 -2.64
N GLU A 17 24.18 42.21 -2.55
CA GLU A 17 24.23 43.65 -2.17
C GLU A 17 23.18 44.03 -1.13
N TRP A 18 23.61 44.09 0.13
CA TRP A 18 22.85 44.67 1.24
C TRP A 18 23.05 46.16 1.37
N PRO A 19 22.01 46.94 1.70
CA PRO A 19 22.19 48.35 2.03
C PRO A 19 23.20 48.55 3.14
N GLY A 20 24.09 49.51 3.01
CA GLY A 20 25.27 49.68 3.86
C GLY A 20 25.03 49.74 5.38
N TRP A 21 23.81 50.09 5.84
CA TRP A 21 23.43 50.10 7.26
C TRP A 21 23.11 48.69 7.84
N LEU A 22 22.87 47.69 6.98
CA LEU A 22 22.65 46.31 7.35
C LEU A 22 23.89 45.39 7.28
N GLY A 23 25.00 45.90 6.79
CA GLY A 23 26.26 45.16 6.62
C GLY A 23 26.87 44.62 7.92
N TRP A 24 26.42 45.12 9.09
CA TRP A 24 26.80 44.60 10.39
C TRP A 24 26.17 43.25 10.70
N LEU A 25 24.90 43.03 10.27
CA LEU A 25 24.17 41.80 10.46
C LEU A 25 24.76 40.63 9.67
N GLN A 26 25.33 40.91 8.50
CA GLN A 26 25.98 39.90 7.66
C GLN A 26 27.31 39.41 8.28
N ARG A 27 28.06 40.31 8.94
CA ARG A 27 29.32 39.97 9.61
C ARG A 27 29.16 39.19 10.92
N HIS A 28 27.96 39.21 11.52
CA HIS A 28 27.64 38.55 12.78
C HIS A 28 26.42 37.67 12.69
N ALA A 29 26.31 36.91 11.61
CA ALA A 29 25.13 36.08 11.28
C ALA A 29 24.69 35.17 12.44
N TRP A 30 25.62 34.53 13.13
CA TRP A 30 25.33 33.68 14.29
C TRP A 30 24.74 34.43 15.49
N PHE A 31 25.20 35.66 15.74
CA PHE A 31 24.65 36.48 16.82
C PHE A 31 23.24 36.99 16.50
N SER A 32 23.00 37.30 15.24
CA SER A 32 21.66 37.70 14.74
C SER A 32 20.65 36.54 14.81
N PHE A 33 21.08 35.30 14.52
CA PHE A 33 20.25 34.11 14.71
C PHE A 33 19.93 33.85 16.18
N ALA A 34 20.88 34.02 17.09
CA ALA A 34 20.65 33.83 18.52
C ALA A 34 19.66 34.87 19.10
N VAL A 35 19.78 36.13 18.69
CA VAL A 35 18.91 37.24 19.13
C VAL A 35 17.48 37.07 18.55
N LEU A 36 17.34 36.67 17.29
CA LEU A 36 16.04 36.37 16.66
C LEU A 36 15.38 35.15 17.28
N GLY A 37 16.14 34.11 17.57
CA GLY A 37 15.66 32.90 18.23
C GLY A 37 15.10 33.19 19.64
N THR A 38 15.85 33.97 20.45
CA THR A 38 15.40 34.37 21.79
C THR A 38 14.20 35.31 21.75
N ALA A 39 14.13 36.21 20.77
CA ALA A 39 12.98 37.12 20.60
C ALA A 39 11.70 36.33 20.17
N MET A 40 11.84 35.29 19.33
CA MET A 40 10.72 34.43 18.95
C MET A 40 10.22 33.55 20.11
N VAL A 41 11.12 33.01 20.93
CA VAL A 41 10.72 32.28 22.13
C VAL A 41 10.04 33.21 23.14
N GLY A 42 10.54 34.42 23.33
CA GLY A 42 9.90 35.43 24.19
C GLY A 42 8.51 35.85 23.71
N LEU A 43 8.32 35.97 22.40
CA LEU A 43 7.01 36.28 21.80
C LEU A 43 6.02 35.09 21.92
N ALA A 44 6.50 33.87 21.78
CA ALA A 44 5.68 32.67 21.96
C ALA A 44 5.20 32.52 23.41
N VAL A 45 6.09 32.77 24.38
CA VAL A 45 5.73 32.79 25.82
C VAL A 45 4.74 33.91 26.16
N LEU A 46 4.92 35.08 25.55
CA LEU A 46 4.01 36.21 25.75
C LEU A 46 2.62 35.95 25.16
N LEU A 47 2.57 35.32 23.97
CA LEU A 47 1.30 34.91 23.34
C LEU A 47 0.61 33.78 24.10
N ALA A 48 1.35 32.83 24.68
CA ALA A 48 0.81 31.83 25.59
C ALA A 48 0.23 32.45 26.87
N ALA A 49 0.93 33.40 27.48
CA ALA A 49 0.46 34.11 28.68
C ALA A 49 -0.77 34.99 28.40
N LEU A 50 -0.91 35.53 27.19
CA LEU A 50 -2.09 36.33 26.80
C LEU A 50 -3.31 35.47 26.45
N SER A 51 -3.13 34.18 26.16
CA SER A 51 -4.23 33.25 25.90
C SER A 51 -4.84 32.65 27.18
N GLU A 52 -4.18 32.81 28.33
CA GLU A 52 -4.68 32.33 29.63
C GLU A 52 -5.54 33.34 30.42
N SER A 53 -5.72 34.56 29.91
CA SER A 53 -6.52 35.60 30.61
C SER A 53 -7.93 35.77 30.03
N GLY A 54 -8.77 34.78 30.17
CA GLY A 54 -10.16 34.91 29.71
C GLY A 54 -11.11 33.77 30.09
N THR A 55 -11.36 33.53 31.37
CA THR A 55 -12.61 32.86 31.84
C THR A 55 -12.92 33.25 33.26
N PRO A 56 -14.19 33.55 33.61
CA PRO A 56 -14.60 33.69 34.99
C PRO A 56 -15.20 32.40 35.58
N GLU A 57 -14.71 32.08 36.73
CA GLU A 57 -15.28 31.42 37.91
C GLU A 57 -16.39 30.36 37.83
N GLY A 58 -16.09 29.24 38.45
CA GLY A 58 -17.02 28.21 38.91
C GLY A 58 -16.28 27.05 39.61
N THR A 59 -15.96 27.22 40.93
CA THR A 59 -15.54 26.12 41.82
C THR A 59 -16.74 25.29 42.27
N PRO A 60 -16.68 24.05 42.86
CA PRO A 60 -15.57 23.46 43.58
C PRO A 60 -15.32 21.93 43.40
N ASP A 61 -14.27 21.49 43.96
CA ASP A 61 -13.96 20.37 44.85
C ASP A 61 -12.94 19.34 44.37
N PRO A 62 -11.90 19.04 45.14
CA PRO A 62 -10.77 18.22 44.71
C PRO A 62 -10.90 16.76 45.15
N ARG A 63 -10.87 15.81 44.22
CA ARG A 63 -10.54 14.43 44.51
C ARG A 63 -9.35 13.96 43.70
N PRO A 64 -8.44 13.19 44.25
CA PRO A 64 -7.16 12.86 43.61
C PRO A 64 -7.34 11.90 42.45
N ARG A 65 -6.75 12.25 41.29
CA ARG A 65 -6.63 11.34 40.16
C ARG A 65 -5.50 10.34 40.42
N PRO A 66 -5.72 9.05 40.26
CA PRO A 66 -4.64 8.07 40.19
C PRO A 66 -3.94 8.15 38.83
N GLY A 67 -2.70 7.82 38.88
CA GLY A 67 -1.65 7.87 37.90
C GLY A 67 -1.95 7.58 36.44
N GLY A 68 -1.03 8.04 35.63
CA GLY A 68 -1.03 7.97 34.19
C GLY A 68 -1.38 6.58 33.64
N GLY A 69 -2.54 6.54 33.00
CA GLY A 69 -2.92 5.44 32.14
C GLY A 69 -2.41 5.76 30.75
N ALA A 70 -1.65 4.84 30.19
CA ALA A 70 -1.31 4.81 28.79
C ALA A 70 -2.58 4.99 27.94
N GLU A 71 -2.51 5.80 26.92
CA GLU A 71 -3.53 5.81 25.87
C GLU A 71 -3.74 4.39 25.34
N PRO A 72 -4.99 3.94 25.14
CA PRO A 72 -5.23 2.62 24.60
C PRO A 72 -4.64 2.51 23.19
N PRO A 73 -4.01 1.39 22.83
CA PRO A 73 -3.42 1.20 21.51
C PRO A 73 -4.52 1.17 20.45
N GLY A 74 -4.41 2.05 19.45
CA GLY A 74 -5.17 1.98 18.22
C GLY A 74 -6.63 2.42 18.37
N ALA A 75 -6.88 3.73 18.31
CA ALA A 75 -8.17 4.22 17.82
C ALA A 75 -8.30 3.68 16.39
N ALA A 76 -9.10 2.63 16.22
CA ALA A 76 -9.45 2.10 14.90
C ALA A 76 -9.98 3.28 14.07
N LEU A 77 -9.39 3.52 12.90
CA LEU A 77 -9.84 4.56 11.98
C LEU A 77 -11.31 4.25 11.64
N VAL A 78 -12.25 5.02 12.18
CA VAL A 78 -13.66 4.89 11.85
C VAL A 78 -13.86 5.53 10.50
N LEU A 79 -13.95 4.71 9.47
CA LEU A 79 -14.17 5.15 8.09
C LEU A 79 -15.60 5.64 7.89
N ARG A 80 -15.73 6.91 7.53
CA ARG A 80 -17.00 7.55 7.14
C ARG A 80 -16.89 8.03 5.70
N SER A 81 -17.22 7.15 4.74
CA SER A 81 -17.12 7.44 3.30
C SER A 81 -18.46 7.65 2.61
N LEU A 82 -19.54 7.87 3.37
CA LEU A 82 -20.84 8.15 2.77
C LEU A 82 -20.81 9.48 2.01
N PRO A 83 -21.38 9.54 0.80
CA PRO A 83 -21.65 10.80 0.13
C PRO A 83 -22.52 11.72 0.97
N ARG A 84 -22.47 13.05 0.69
CA ARG A 84 -23.30 14.04 1.37
C ARG A 84 -24.78 13.71 1.23
N ASP A 85 -25.53 13.83 2.32
CA ASP A 85 -26.98 13.68 2.30
C ASP A 85 -27.67 14.84 1.58
N THR A 86 -28.82 14.59 0.97
CA THR A 86 -29.62 15.62 0.30
C THR A 86 -30.60 16.28 1.28
N THR A 87 -30.64 17.62 1.23
CA THR A 87 -31.64 18.40 2.00
C THR A 87 -33.04 18.35 1.36
N ALA A 88 -33.13 17.87 0.11
CA ALA A 88 -34.36 17.82 -0.67
C ALA A 88 -34.98 16.43 -0.73
N PHE A 89 -34.62 15.53 0.18
CA PHE A 89 -35.24 14.21 0.26
C PHE A 89 -36.76 14.35 0.46
N THR A 90 -37.52 13.78 -0.47
CA THR A 90 -38.97 13.91 -0.52
C THR A 90 -39.59 12.54 -0.68
N ASP A 91 -40.55 12.24 0.16
CA ASP A 91 -41.35 11.03 0.24
C ASP A 91 -40.58 9.72 -0.08
N ARG A 92 -40.57 8.85 0.77
CA ARG A 92 -40.05 7.47 0.81
C ARG A 92 -40.08 7.02 2.27
N SER A 93 -40.97 7.69 3.03
CA SER A 93 -41.08 7.39 4.45
C SER A 93 -41.51 5.94 4.67
N ALA A 94 -42.36 5.39 3.81
CA ALA A 94 -42.79 3.99 3.91
C ALA A 94 -41.66 3.00 3.67
N GLU A 95 -40.85 3.21 2.61
CA GLU A 95 -39.71 2.39 2.30
C GLU A 95 -38.60 2.54 3.36
N LEU A 96 -38.36 3.78 3.83
CA LEU A 96 -37.37 4.05 4.89
C LEU A 96 -37.80 3.42 6.22
N GLU A 97 -39.08 3.53 6.60
CA GLU A 97 -39.63 2.89 7.80
C GLU A 97 -39.59 1.37 7.72
N ALA A 98 -39.86 0.78 6.52
CA ALA A 98 -39.73 -0.65 6.29
C ALA A 98 -38.28 -1.10 6.51
N LEU A 99 -37.30 -0.39 5.96
CA LEU A 99 -35.87 -0.65 6.16
C LEU A 99 -35.48 -0.54 7.64
N VAL A 100 -35.84 0.57 8.30
CA VAL A 100 -35.52 0.80 9.71
C VAL A 100 -36.15 -0.26 10.62
N ARG A 101 -37.39 -0.68 10.33
CA ARG A 101 -38.05 -1.77 11.08
C ARG A 101 -37.36 -3.11 10.85
N SER A 102 -36.97 -3.43 9.61
CA SER A 102 -36.24 -4.66 9.30
C SER A 102 -34.93 -4.75 10.07
N VAL A 103 -34.14 -3.66 10.05
CA VAL A 103 -32.86 -3.56 10.78
C VAL A 103 -33.08 -3.69 12.30
N ARG A 104 -34.11 -3.03 12.84
CA ARG A 104 -34.42 -3.08 14.28
C ARG A 104 -34.81 -4.49 14.70
N ASN A 105 -35.71 -5.12 13.96
CA ASN A 105 -36.20 -6.47 14.27
C ASN A 105 -35.07 -7.50 14.28
N ALA A 106 -34.17 -7.46 13.28
CA ALA A 106 -33.02 -8.35 13.21
C ALA A 106 -32.04 -8.10 14.38
N GLN A 107 -31.82 -6.83 14.77
CA GLN A 107 -30.98 -6.50 15.93
C GLN A 107 -31.58 -6.96 17.26
N GLU A 108 -32.92 -6.89 17.41
CA GLU A 108 -33.64 -7.32 18.62
C GLU A 108 -33.73 -8.84 18.73
N SER A 109 -33.86 -9.57 17.62
CA SER A 109 -33.87 -11.02 17.58
C SER A 109 -32.49 -11.67 17.65
N GLY A 110 -31.40 -10.88 17.48
CA GLY A 110 -30.04 -11.40 17.41
C GLY A 110 -29.73 -12.17 16.13
N GLU A 111 -30.58 -12.05 15.13
CA GLU A 111 -30.37 -12.64 13.80
C GLU A 111 -29.40 -11.82 12.95
N ALA A 112 -28.86 -12.44 11.89
CA ALA A 112 -28.03 -11.72 10.94
C ALA A 112 -28.85 -10.64 10.21
N LEU A 113 -28.24 -9.46 10.02
CA LEU A 113 -28.88 -8.39 9.26
C LEU A 113 -29.04 -8.81 7.79
N PRO A 114 -30.25 -8.78 7.23
CA PRO A 114 -30.46 -9.15 5.83
C PRO A 114 -29.80 -8.12 4.89
N VAL A 115 -29.39 -8.58 3.70
CA VAL A 115 -29.00 -7.70 2.61
C VAL A 115 -30.23 -7.02 2.04
N HIS A 116 -30.24 -5.70 2.00
CA HIS A 116 -31.35 -4.94 1.42
C HIS A 116 -31.01 -4.50 0.01
N VAL A 117 -31.79 -4.97 -0.97
CA VAL A 117 -31.62 -4.61 -2.39
C VAL A 117 -32.63 -3.55 -2.77
N ILE A 118 -32.15 -2.37 -3.11
CA ILE A 118 -32.93 -1.24 -3.59
C ILE A 118 -32.92 -1.28 -5.12
N ASP A 119 -33.99 -1.78 -5.73
CA ASP A 119 -34.14 -1.90 -7.17
C ASP A 119 -35.08 -0.85 -7.75
N GLY A 120 -34.96 -0.58 -9.05
CA GLY A 120 -35.82 0.38 -9.76
C GLY A 120 -35.18 0.96 -11.01
N MET A 121 -35.99 1.71 -11.80
CA MET A 121 -35.53 2.31 -13.05
C MET A 121 -34.44 3.38 -12.86
N PRO A 122 -33.65 3.68 -13.94
CA PRO A 122 -32.67 4.77 -13.89
C PRO A 122 -33.31 6.13 -13.53
N GLY A 123 -32.62 6.95 -12.74
CA GLY A 123 -33.09 8.29 -12.38
C GLY A 123 -34.17 8.36 -11.30
N VAL A 124 -34.59 7.20 -10.73
CA VAL A 124 -35.63 7.12 -9.69
C VAL A 124 -35.14 7.47 -8.28
N GLY A 125 -33.82 7.68 -8.10
CA GLY A 125 -33.26 8.10 -6.79
C GLY A 125 -32.81 6.97 -5.87
N LYS A 126 -32.48 5.76 -6.38
CA LYS A 126 -31.99 4.62 -5.59
C LYS A 126 -30.75 4.94 -4.75
N THR A 127 -29.73 5.51 -5.39
CA THR A 127 -28.50 5.92 -4.70
C THR A 127 -28.77 6.96 -3.63
N THR A 128 -29.62 7.96 -3.94
CA THR A 128 -30.04 9.00 -2.99
C THR A 128 -30.77 8.40 -1.80
N PHE A 129 -31.66 7.44 -2.02
CA PHE A 129 -32.35 6.71 -0.97
C PHE A 129 -31.38 5.92 -0.08
N ALA A 130 -30.47 5.15 -0.70
CA ALA A 130 -29.48 4.37 0.04
C ALA A 130 -28.56 5.25 0.91
N VAL A 131 -28.09 6.38 0.36
CA VAL A 131 -27.25 7.34 1.08
C VAL A 131 -28.03 7.99 2.23
N HIS A 132 -29.26 8.45 1.99
CA HIS A 132 -30.12 9.02 3.03
C HIS A 132 -30.40 8.01 4.16
N ALA A 133 -30.77 6.78 3.81
CA ALA A 133 -30.97 5.70 4.77
C ALA A 133 -29.69 5.40 5.56
N GLY A 134 -28.55 5.43 4.90
CA GLY A 134 -27.23 5.30 5.52
C GLY A 134 -26.97 6.37 6.56
N HIS A 135 -27.27 7.63 6.29
CA HIS A 135 -27.16 8.72 7.27
C HIS A 135 -28.13 8.56 8.44
N VAL A 136 -29.38 8.21 8.19
CA VAL A 136 -30.38 7.95 9.24
C VAL A 136 -29.95 6.82 10.18
N LEU A 137 -29.32 5.79 9.64
CA LEU A 137 -28.91 4.61 10.40
C LEU A 137 -27.47 4.71 10.94
N SER A 138 -26.70 5.74 10.60
CA SER A 138 -25.26 5.87 10.90
C SER A 138 -24.88 5.66 12.37
N GLU A 139 -25.71 6.15 13.31
CA GLU A 139 -25.45 6.00 14.76
C GLU A 139 -25.50 4.54 15.24
N ARG A 140 -26.22 3.65 14.50
CA ARG A 140 -26.32 2.23 14.80
C ARG A 140 -25.11 1.40 14.31
N PHE A 141 -24.29 2.00 13.46
CA PHE A 141 -23.10 1.37 12.83
C PHE A 141 -21.83 2.21 13.11
N PRO A 142 -21.38 2.26 14.37
CA PRO A 142 -20.30 3.16 14.80
C PRO A 142 -18.94 2.77 14.25
N ASP A 143 -18.72 1.48 13.87
CA ASP A 143 -17.41 0.97 13.46
C ASP A 143 -17.05 1.31 12.00
N GLY A 144 -17.99 1.84 11.21
CA GLY A 144 -17.72 2.31 9.86
C GLY A 144 -18.97 2.44 9.00
N GLN A 145 -18.94 3.42 8.08
CA GLN A 145 -19.93 3.58 7.02
C GLN A 145 -19.18 3.69 5.68
N LEU A 146 -19.32 2.66 4.86
CA LEU A 146 -18.58 2.48 3.62
C LEU A 146 -19.51 2.63 2.41
N PHE A 147 -19.03 3.32 1.39
CA PHE A 147 -19.73 3.49 0.11
C PHE A 147 -18.83 3.04 -1.05
N VAL A 148 -19.32 2.14 -1.89
CA VAL A 148 -18.61 1.65 -3.07
C VAL A 148 -19.54 1.67 -4.28
N ASN A 149 -19.14 2.34 -5.37
CA ASN A 149 -19.85 2.27 -6.65
C ASN A 149 -19.24 1.15 -7.51
N LEU A 150 -20.07 0.17 -7.86
CA LEU A 150 -19.68 -1.03 -8.60
C LEU A 150 -19.76 -0.86 -10.12
N ASN A 151 -20.19 0.30 -10.63
CA ASN A 151 -20.31 0.65 -12.06
C ASN A 151 -21.08 -0.37 -12.92
N GLY A 152 -21.98 -1.12 -12.32
CA GLY A 152 -22.64 -2.28 -12.95
C GLY A 152 -23.43 -1.97 -14.22
N HIS A 153 -23.90 -0.72 -14.36
CA HIS A 153 -24.72 -0.27 -15.48
C HIS A 153 -24.23 1.05 -16.08
N THR A 154 -22.97 1.39 -15.84
CA THR A 154 -22.36 2.63 -16.35
C THR A 154 -21.86 2.38 -17.76
N THR A 155 -22.48 3.03 -18.76
CA THR A 155 -22.15 2.86 -20.17
C THR A 155 -20.71 3.25 -20.47
N GLY A 156 -19.99 2.37 -21.17
CA GLY A 156 -18.59 2.56 -21.56
C GLY A 156 -17.58 2.36 -20.42
N ARG A 157 -18.02 1.68 -19.34
CA ARG A 157 -17.16 1.17 -18.26
C ARG A 157 -17.49 -0.27 -17.99
N PRO A 158 -16.49 -1.15 -17.82
CA PRO A 158 -16.76 -2.47 -17.30
C PRO A 158 -17.21 -2.35 -15.83
N PRO A 159 -18.09 -3.25 -15.38
CA PRO A 159 -18.40 -3.38 -13.96
C PRO A 159 -17.11 -3.63 -13.17
N VAL A 160 -17.02 -3.00 -12.01
CA VAL A 160 -15.89 -3.22 -11.08
C VAL A 160 -15.88 -4.70 -10.68
N GLN A 161 -14.76 -5.36 -10.85
CA GLN A 161 -14.62 -6.75 -10.45
C GLN A 161 -14.66 -6.88 -8.91
N ALA A 162 -15.26 -7.97 -8.41
CA ALA A 162 -15.32 -8.21 -6.97
C ALA A 162 -13.94 -8.19 -6.30
N THR A 163 -12.93 -8.72 -6.97
CA THR A 163 -11.52 -8.70 -6.56
C THR A 163 -10.99 -7.28 -6.36
N GLU A 164 -11.31 -6.37 -7.28
CA GLU A 164 -10.88 -4.97 -7.23
C GLU A 164 -11.62 -4.20 -6.12
N ALA A 165 -12.93 -4.42 -6.00
CA ALA A 165 -13.74 -3.83 -4.93
C ALA A 165 -13.26 -4.27 -3.55
N LEU A 166 -12.95 -5.56 -3.36
CA LEU A 166 -12.39 -6.10 -2.12
C LEU A 166 -11.04 -5.48 -1.77
N ALA A 167 -10.15 -5.32 -2.75
CA ALA A 167 -8.86 -4.67 -2.51
C ALA A 167 -9.05 -3.22 -2.01
N SER A 168 -9.97 -2.48 -2.64
CA SER A 168 -10.29 -1.10 -2.25
C SER A 168 -10.91 -1.02 -0.85
N LEU A 169 -11.83 -1.95 -0.52
CA LEU A 169 -12.47 -2.03 0.79
C LEU A 169 -11.47 -2.40 1.90
N LEU A 170 -10.60 -3.37 1.65
CA LEU A 170 -9.55 -3.78 2.59
C LEU A 170 -8.56 -2.63 2.85
N ALA A 171 -8.11 -1.95 1.79
CA ALA A 171 -7.25 -0.78 1.93
C ALA A 171 -7.96 0.34 2.71
N ALA A 172 -9.22 0.61 2.40
CA ALA A 172 -10.04 1.59 3.10
C ALA A 172 -10.20 1.27 4.60
N THR A 173 -10.22 0.00 5.00
CA THR A 173 -10.26 -0.41 6.42
C THR A 173 -8.89 -0.44 7.10
N GLY A 174 -7.86 0.12 6.47
CA GLY A 174 -6.52 0.24 7.03
C GLY A 174 -5.65 -1.02 6.89
N VAL A 175 -6.06 -1.98 6.03
CA VAL A 175 -5.21 -3.13 5.72
C VAL A 175 -4.07 -2.68 4.80
N PRO A 176 -2.81 -2.80 5.21
CA PRO A 176 -1.68 -2.45 4.37
C PRO A 176 -1.69 -3.22 3.04
N ALA A 177 -1.31 -2.56 1.94
CA ALA A 177 -1.34 -3.14 0.60
C ALA A 177 -0.58 -4.47 0.50
N GLN A 178 0.53 -4.60 1.25
CA GLN A 178 1.35 -5.82 1.32
C GLN A 178 0.64 -7.01 1.98
N ARG A 179 -0.45 -6.76 2.71
CA ARG A 179 -1.26 -7.81 3.36
C ARG A 179 -2.46 -8.25 2.55
N ILE A 180 -2.84 -7.47 1.53
CA ILE A 180 -3.97 -7.81 0.68
C ILE A 180 -3.54 -8.97 -0.22
N PRO A 181 -4.21 -10.12 -0.20
CA PRO A 181 -3.85 -11.28 -1.01
C PRO A 181 -3.74 -10.95 -2.49
N VAL A 182 -2.72 -11.45 -3.15
CA VAL A 182 -2.46 -11.30 -4.59
C VAL A 182 -2.16 -12.66 -5.21
N SER A 183 -2.67 -12.92 -6.42
CA SER A 183 -2.44 -14.14 -7.19
C SER A 183 -2.85 -13.91 -8.64
N ASP A 184 -2.26 -14.64 -9.59
CA ASP A 184 -2.68 -14.66 -10.98
C ASP A 184 -4.00 -15.41 -11.19
N ASP A 185 -4.38 -16.32 -10.27
CA ASP A 185 -5.69 -16.95 -10.24
C ASP A 185 -6.72 -15.99 -9.65
N LEU A 186 -7.53 -15.37 -10.52
CA LEU A 186 -8.59 -14.44 -10.13
C LEU A 186 -9.64 -15.07 -9.19
N GLY A 187 -9.88 -16.38 -9.29
CA GLY A 187 -10.79 -17.09 -8.41
C GLY A 187 -10.23 -17.20 -7.00
N ALA A 188 -9.01 -17.73 -6.89
CA ALA A 188 -8.33 -17.92 -5.61
C ALA A 188 -8.07 -16.59 -4.88
N VAL A 189 -7.64 -15.56 -5.59
CA VAL A 189 -7.40 -14.24 -4.98
C VAL A 189 -8.70 -13.57 -4.53
N THR A 190 -9.79 -13.74 -5.28
CA THR A 190 -11.10 -13.21 -4.86
C THR A 190 -11.54 -13.87 -3.57
N GLU A 191 -11.41 -15.18 -3.46
CA GLU A 191 -11.80 -15.94 -2.27
C GLU A 191 -10.94 -15.59 -1.05
N ALA A 192 -9.62 -15.48 -1.22
CA ALA A 192 -8.71 -15.07 -0.17
C ALA A 192 -8.99 -13.65 0.35
N ARG A 193 -9.25 -12.69 -0.57
CA ARG A 193 -9.66 -11.32 -0.19
C ARG A 193 -11.02 -11.30 0.49
N ALA A 194 -11.98 -12.09 0.02
CA ALA A 194 -13.29 -12.20 0.65
C ALA A 194 -13.20 -12.81 2.06
N ALA A 195 -12.34 -13.81 2.26
CA ALA A 195 -12.10 -14.38 3.58
C ALA A 195 -11.48 -13.35 4.52
N MET A 196 -10.49 -12.60 4.06
CA MET A 196 -9.88 -11.50 4.84
C MET A 196 -10.89 -10.40 5.14
N TRP A 197 -11.72 -10.00 4.17
CA TRP A 197 -12.78 -9.03 4.34
C TRP A 197 -13.79 -9.46 5.40
N ARG A 198 -14.29 -10.71 5.33
CA ARG A 198 -15.18 -11.28 6.35
C ARG A 198 -14.54 -11.29 7.73
N SER A 199 -13.26 -11.62 7.82
CA SER A 199 -12.50 -11.58 9.10
C SER A 199 -12.37 -10.17 9.66
N GLN A 200 -12.15 -9.16 8.81
CA GLN A 200 -12.07 -7.75 9.23
C GLN A 200 -13.38 -7.22 9.80
N LEU A 201 -14.52 -7.75 9.33
CA LEU A 201 -15.85 -7.30 9.73
C LEU A 201 -16.54 -8.23 10.74
N ALA A 202 -15.93 -9.34 11.16
CA ALA A 202 -16.58 -10.37 11.97
C ALA A 202 -17.22 -9.82 13.27
N ASP A 203 -16.52 -8.94 13.97
CA ASP A 203 -16.96 -8.34 15.24
C ASP A 203 -17.37 -6.86 15.09
N LYS A 204 -17.56 -6.36 13.88
CA LYS A 204 -17.84 -4.96 13.61
C LYS A 204 -19.33 -4.70 13.39
N LYS A 205 -19.77 -3.51 13.81
CA LYS A 205 -21.07 -2.94 13.47
C LYS A 205 -20.84 -1.88 12.38
N ALA A 206 -20.84 -2.33 11.12
CA ALA A 206 -20.56 -1.47 9.96
C ALA A 206 -21.74 -1.43 8.99
N LEU A 207 -21.88 -0.29 8.29
CA LEU A 207 -22.82 -0.10 7.20
C LEU A 207 -22.06 -0.09 5.88
N LEU A 208 -22.48 -0.90 4.92
CA LEU A 208 -21.90 -1.00 3.59
C LEU A 208 -22.96 -0.67 2.53
N ILE A 209 -22.70 0.35 1.70
CA ILE A 209 -23.52 0.68 0.54
C ILE A 209 -22.77 0.25 -0.72
N LEU A 210 -23.33 -0.74 -1.43
CA LEU A 210 -22.87 -1.24 -2.72
C LEU A 210 -23.75 -0.65 -3.83
N ASP A 211 -23.28 0.47 -4.41
CA ASP A 211 -24.08 1.21 -5.38
C ASP A 211 -23.89 0.68 -6.81
N ASN A 212 -24.97 0.67 -7.59
CA ASN A 212 -24.99 0.34 -9.02
C ASN A 212 -24.43 -1.07 -9.33
N ALA A 213 -24.91 -2.09 -8.64
CA ALA A 213 -24.53 -3.49 -8.85
C ALA A 213 -25.09 -4.08 -10.15
N ALA A 214 -24.28 -4.86 -10.88
CA ALA A 214 -24.65 -5.51 -12.14
C ALA A 214 -25.32 -6.88 -11.93
N SER A 215 -24.83 -7.66 -10.97
CA SER A 215 -25.25 -9.05 -10.74
C SER A 215 -24.93 -9.49 -9.31
N TYR A 216 -25.59 -10.56 -8.88
CA TYR A 216 -25.32 -11.18 -7.58
C TYR A 216 -23.90 -11.73 -7.48
N ARG A 217 -23.37 -12.31 -8.55
CA ARG A 217 -21.99 -12.81 -8.61
C ARG A 217 -20.94 -11.73 -8.28
N GLN A 218 -21.24 -10.46 -8.61
CA GLN A 218 -20.39 -9.33 -8.24
C GLN A 218 -20.46 -9.03 -6.73
N LEU A 219 -21.63 -9.24 -6.10
CA LEU A 219 -21.91 -8.89 -4.71
C LEU A 219 -21.44 -9.95 -3.72
N GLU A 220 -21.64 -11.23 -4.05
CA GLU A 220 -21.42 -12.37 -3.15
C GLU A 220 -20.07 -12.33 -2.41
N PRO A 221 -18.94 -12.07 -3.07
CA PRO A 221 -17.64 -11.98 -2.37
C PRO A 221 -17.51 -10.76 -1.44
N LEU A 222 -18.34 -9.72 -1.65
CA LEU A 222 -18.29 -8.45 -0.89
C LEU A 222 -19.13 -8.52 0.39
N LEU A 223 -19.98 -9.52 0.53
CA LEU A 223 -20.88 -9.64 1.67
C LEU A 223 -20.12 -10.00 2.94
N PRO A 224 -20.37 -9.28 4.06
CA PRO A 224 -19.76 -9.60 5.35
C PRO A 224 -20.28 -10.93 5.90
N GLY A 225 -19.47 -11.64 6.66
CA GLY A 225 -19.86 -12.88 7.33
C GLY A 225 -20.46 -12.69 8.72
N GLY A 226 -20.35 -11.48 9.29
CA GLY A 226 -20.84 -11.19 10.65
C GLY A 226 -22.27 -10.67 10.68
N SER A 227 -23.00 -10.98 11.76
CA SER A 227 -24.38 -10.53 11.96
C SER A 227 -24.55 -9.05 12.27
N GLY A 228 -23.44 -8.34 12.56
CA GLY A 228 -23.46 -6.92 12.95
C GLY A 228 -23.47 -5.91 11.81
N CYS A 229 -23.29 -6.35 10.56
CA CYS A 229 -23.12 -5.47 9.42
C CYS A 229 -24.39 -5.34 8.58
N LEU A 230 -24.78 -4.10 8.24
CA LEU A 230 -25.87 -3.81 7.31
C LEU A 230 -25.31 -3.61 5.90
N VAL A 231 -25.91 -4.29 4.92
CA VAL A 231 -25.57 -4.10 3.50
C VAL A 231 -26.78 -3.55 2.75
N LEU A 232 -26.59 -2.39 2.11
CA LEU A 232 -27.54 -1.78 1.20
C LEU A 232 -26.97 -1.87 -0.23
N VAL A 233 -27.72 -2.48 -1.12
CA VAL A 233 -27.33 -2.64 -2.53
C VAL A 233 -28.27 -1.84 -3.42
N THR A 234 -27.76 -1.06 -4.36
CA THR A 234 -28.61 -0.47 -5.40
C THR A 234 -28.37 -1.14 -6.75
N SER A 235 -29.44 -1.41 -7.49
CA SER A 235 -29.34 -2.00 -8.83
C SER A 235 -30.42 -1.49 -9.77
N ARG A 236 -30.16 -1.53 -11.09
CA ARG A 236 -31.16 -1.30 -12.15
C ARG A 236 -31.92 -2.60 -12.51
N ARG A 237 -31.45 -3.75 -12.04
CA ARG A 237 -32.05 -5.06 -12.26
C ARG A 237 -32.52 -5.66 -10.95
N ARG A 238 -33.54 -6.47 -11.02
CA ARG A 238 -33.93 -7.32 -9.90
C ARG A 238 -32.83 -8.37 -9.70
N LEU A 239 -32.10 -8.26 -8.61
CA LEU A 239 -31.12 -9.26 -8.21
C LEU A 239 -31.90 -10.30 -7.38
N ALA A 240 -32.07 -11.51 -7.88
CA ALA A 240 -32.77 -12.59 -7.16
C ALA A 240 -31.72 -13.44 -6.42
N ALA A 241 -31.69 -13.41 -5.08
CA ALA A 241 -31.02 -14.38 -4.24
C ALA A 241 -31.88 -14.74 -3.01
N TYR A 242 -31.54 -15.82 -2.31
CA TYR A 242 -32.45 -16.54 -1.40
C TYR A 242 -32.71 -15.84 -0.04
N GLU A 243 -31.99 -14.78 0.35
CA GLU A 243 -32.07 -14.20 1.70
C GLU A 243 -32.09 -12.65 1.69
N GLU A 244 -32.59 -12.05 0.61
CA GLU A 244 -32.56 -10.60 0.45
C GLU A 244 -33.94 -9.98 0.68
N VAL A 245 -33.93 -8.80 1.33
CA VAL A 245 -35.12 -7.95 1.41
C VAL A 245 -35.09 -6.98 0.22
N VAL A 246 -35.97 -7.19 -0.75
CA VAL A 246 -36.08 -6.30 -1.90
C VAL A 246 -36.92 -5.09 -1.54
N LEU A 247 -36.36 -3.88 -1.73
CA LEU A 247 -37.06 -2.61 -1.59
C LEU A 247 -37.23 -1.97 -2.97
N PRO A 248 -38.36 -2.21 -3.66
CA PRO A 248 -38.59 -1.64 -4.99
C PRO A 248 -38.82 -0.12 -4.86
N VAL A 249 -38.00 0.68 -5.56
CA VAL A 249 -38.14 2.14 -5.61
C VAL A 249 -38.73 2.53 -6.98
N GLY A 250 -39.99 2.97 -6.97
CA GLY A 250 -40.70 3.44 -8.16
C GLY A 250 -40.52 4.95 -8.43
N ALA A 251 -41.20 5.46 -9.47
CA ALA A 251 -41.37 6.88 -9.68
C ALA A 251 -42.07 7.55 -8.47
N LEU A 252 -41.85 8.83 -8.24
CA LEU A 252 -42.56 9.54 -7.19
C LEU A 252 -44.08 9.57 -7.45
N PRO A 253 -44.92 9.49 -6.41
CA PRO A 253 -46.30 9.85 -6.54
C PRO A 253 -46.45 11.29 -7.08
N PRO A 254 -47.49 11.59 -7.89
CA PRO A 254 -47.66 12.90 -8.51
C PRO A 254 -47.55 14.08 -7.53
N GLU A 255 -48.19 13.93 -6.38
CA GLU A 255 -48.17 14.98 -5.33
C GLU A 255 -46.77 15.26 -4.82
N HIS A 256 -45.99 14.21 -4.53
CA HIS A 256 -44.61 14.34 -4.03
C HIS A 256 -43.63 14.82 -5.12
N ALA A 257 -43.87 14.50 -6.36
CA ALA A 257 -43.11 15.06 -7.50
C ALA A 257 -43.34 16.56 -7.63
N ILE A 258 -44.59 17.03 -7.43
CA ILE A 258 -44.94 18.45 -7.40
C ILE A 258 -44.29 19.14 -6.19
N ASP A 259 -44.33 18.54 -5.01
CA ASP A 259 -43.71 19.11 -3.80
C ASP A 259 -42.19 19.21 -3.94
N LEU A 260 -41.54 18.20 -4.54
CA LEU A 260 -40.10 18.26 -4.87
C LEU A 260 -39.81 19.42 -5.85
N PHE A 261 -40.63 19.56 -6.88
CA PHE A 261 -40.49 20.64 -7.86
C PHE A 261 -40.63 22.03 -7.22
N ILE A 262 -41.67 22.25 -6.40
CA ILE A 262 -41.89 23.50 -5.70
C ILE A 262 -40.70 23.83 -4.80
N ARG A 263 -40.27 22.88 -3.99
CA ARG A 263 -39.14 23.05 -3.04
C ARG A 263 -37.85 23.42 -3.77
N LEU A 264 -37.53 22.73 -4.88
CA LEU A 264 -36.30 22.94 -5.63
C LEU A 264 -36.37 24.20 -6.53
N SER A 265 -37.55 24.59 -7.00
CA SER A 265 -37.69 25.77 -7.84
C SER A 265 -37.49 27.09 -7.09
N GLY A 266 -37.64 27.08 -5.77
CA GLY A 266 -37.56 28.26 -4.92
C GLY A 266 -38.67 29.31 -5.21
N ARG A 267 -39.73 28.93 -5.92
CA ARG A 267 -40.84 29.82 -6.26
C ARG A 267 -41.95 29.76 -5.19
N PRO A 268 -42.62 30.90 -4.90
CA PRO A 268 -43.79 30.90 -4.05
C PRO A 268 -44.88 29.97 -4.63
N THR A 269 -45.52 29.18 -3.79
CA THR A 269 -46.57 28.23 -4.18
C THR A 269 -47.76 28.98 -4.85
N THR A 270 -48.01 30.22 -4.44
CA THR A 270 -49.05 31.07 -5.02
C THR A 270 -48.81 31.52 -6.48
N SER A 271 -47.58 31.40 -6.96
CA SER A 271 -47.20 31.79 -8.34
C SER A 271 -47.20 30.59 -9.32
N LEU A 272 -47.58 29.40 -8.86
CA LEU A 272 -47.49 28.17 -9.62
C LEU A 272 -48.85 27.51 -9.72
N ASP A 273 -49.37 27.35 -10.96
CA ASP A 273 -50.60 26.60 -11.22
C ASP A 273 -50.37 25.10 -11.02
N ARG A 274 -51.12 24.45 -10.08
CA ARG A 274 -50.95 23.04 -9.74
C ARG A 274 -51.27 22.11 -10.92
N VAL A 275 -52.27 22.46 -11.75
CA VAL A 275 -52.61 21.69 -12.96
C VAL A 275 -51.46 21.69 -13.97
N VAL A 276 -50.84 22.84 -14.16
CA VAL A 276 -49.64 22.97 -15.02
C VAL A 276 -48.45 22.19 -14.47
N LEU A 277 -48.23 22.25 -13.13
CA LEU A 277 -47.17 21.48 -12.48
C LEU A 277 -47.37 19.98 -12.64
N GLU A 278 -48.62 19.49 -12.45
CA GLU A 278 -48.91 18.07 -12.63
C GLU A 278 -48.62 17.59 -14.06
N GLN A 279 -49.02 18.39 -15.06
CA GLN A 279 -48.67 18.10 -16.44
C GLN A 279 -47.16 18.14 -16.71
N LEU A 280 -46.48 19.07 -16.10
CA LEU A 280 -45.02 19.25 -16.24
C LEU A 280 -44.25 18.05 -15.65
N VAL A 281 -44.56 17.64 -14.42
CA VAL A 281 -43.89 16.49 -13.78
C VAL A 281 -44.27 15.15 -14.44
N ALA A 282 -45.48 15.04 -15.01
CA ALA A 282 -45.90 13.91 -15.80
C ALA A 282 -45.09 13.75 -17.10
N LEU A 283 -44.69 14.88 -17.74
CA LEU A 283 -43.86 14.85 -18.93
C LEU A 283 -42.48 14.27 -18.71
N CYS A 284 -41.90 14.37 -17.51
CA CYS A 284 -40.63 13.72 -17.13
C CYS A 284 -40.82 12.37 -16.39
N GLY A 285 -42.03 11.81 -16.40
CA GLY A 285 -42.33 10.50 -15.84
C GLY A 285 -42.23 10.43 -14.31
N TYR A 286 -42.45 11.56 -13.64
CA TYR A 286 -42.36 11.68 -12.16
C TYR A 286 -41.02 11.23 -11.58
N LEU A 287 -39.95 11.26 -12.40
CA LEU A 287 -38.63 10.86 -11.98
C LEU A 287 -37.93 12.01 -11.23
N PRO A 288 -37.39 11.77 -10.01
CA PRO A 288 -36.74 12.81 -9.21
C PRO A 288 -35.67 13.60 -9.97
N LEU A 289 -34.85 12.92 -10.77
CA LEU A 289 -33.81 13.56 -11.58
C LEU A 289 -34.41 14.54 -12.61
N GLY A 290 -35.46 14.11 -13.33
CA GLY A 290 -36.14 14.98 -14.29
C GLY A 290 -36.83 16.17 -13.61
N VAL A 291 -37.50 15.94 -12.48
CA VAL A 291 -38.15 16.97 -11.66
C VAL A 291 -37.12 18.00 -11.17
N SER A 292 -35.97 17.55 -10.66
CA SER A 292 -34.90 18.43 -10.16
C SER A 292 -34.34 19.34 -11.23
N LEU A 293 -34.09 18.80 -12.42
CA LEU A 293 -33.59 19.57 -13.57
C LEU A 293 -34.59 20.62 -14.04
N LEU A 294 -35.90 20.28 -14.13
CA LEU A 294 -36.92 21.22 -14.49
C LEU A 294 -37.09 22.33 -13.44
N ALA A 295 -37.07 22.00 -12.17
CA ALA A 295 -37.17 22.96 -11.07
C ALA A 295 -35.98 23.93 -11.08
N ALA A 296 -34.76 23.39 -11.23
CA ALA A 296 -33.56 24.22 -11.38
C ALA A 296 -33.65 25.20 -12.55
N ARG A 297 -34.15 24.71 -13.69
CA ARG A 297 -34.32 25.55 -14.89
C ARG A 297 -35.29 26.69 -14.65
N LEU A 298 -36.42 26.44 -13.98
CA LEU A 298 -37.36 27.50 -13.61
C LEU A 298 -36.74 28.52 -12.64
N ARG A 299 -35.85 28.05 -11.77
CA ARG A 299 -35.12 28.94 -10.84
C ARG A 299 -34.13 29.85 -11.56
N HIS A 300 -33.44 29.33 -12.57
CA HIS A 300 -32.46 30.10 -13.37
C HIS A 300 -33.09 31.03 -14.39
N HIS A 301 -34.38 30.85 -14.74
CA HIS A 301 -35.12 31.74 -15.63
C HIS A 301 -36.25 32.49 -14.90
N PRO A 302 -35.96 33.60 -14.21
CA PRO A 302 -36.94 34.30 -13.36
C PRO A 302 -38.18 34.79 -14.12
N SER A 303 -38.05 35.06 -15.41
CA SER A 303 -39.13 35.52 -16.26
C SER A 303 -40.08 34.42 -16.79
N TRP A 304 -39.70 33.12 -16.62
CA TRP A 304 -40.52 32.02 -17.12
C TRP A 304 -41.56 31.61 -16.08
N GLY A 305 -42.73 31.28 -16.61
CA GLY A 305 -43.75 30.56 -15.86
C GLY A 305 -43.64 29.02 -16.04
N ALA A 306 -44.35 28.27 -15.23
CA ALA A 306 -44.44 26.83 -15.38
C ALA A 306 -45.04 26.41 -16.73
N GLU A 307 -45.97 27.19 -17.28
CA GLU A 307 -46.58 26.96 -18.59
C GLU A 307 -45.59 27.11 -19.76
N ASP A 308 -44.68 28.10 -19.67
CA ASP A 308 -43.64 28.28 -20.69
C ASP A 308 -42.72 27.05 -20.73
N LEU A 309 -42.32 26.55 -19.53
CA LEU A 309 -41.49 25.37 -19.39
C LEU A 309 -42.19 24.09 -19.91
N ARG A 310 -43.51 23.94 -19.60
CA ARG A 310 -44.32 22.81 -20.06
C ARG A 310 -44.42 22.74 -21.58
N THR A 311 -44.70 23.89 -22.22
CA THR A 311 -44.81 24.00 -23.68
C THR A 311 -43.50 23.68 -24.39
N ARG A 312 -42.37 24.17 -23.87
CA ARG A 312 -41.03 23.87 -24.40
C ARG A 312 -40.69 22.38 -24.26
N LEU A 313 -40.97 21.78 -23.08
CA LEU A 313 -40.70 20.36 -22.83
C LEU A 313 -41.53 19.45 -23.74
N ALA A 314 -42.84 19.74 -23.90
CA ALA A 314 -43.70 18.99 -24.79
C ALA A 314 -43.20 19.01 -26.26
N ALA A 315 -42.84 20.18 -26.77
CA ALA A 315 -42.29 20.32 -28.12
C ALA A 315 -40.96 19.58 -28.33
N THR A 316 -40.13 19.47 -27.29
CA THR A 316 -38.85 18.74 -27.35
C THR A 316 -39.04 17.22 -27.27
N ARG A 317 -40.02 16.77 -26.48
CA ARG A 317 -40.38 15.31 -26.36
C ARG A 317 -40.83 14.73 -27.70
N ASP A 318 -41.57 15.47 -28.50
CA ASP A 318 -42.09 15.01 -29.79
C ASP A 318 -40.96 14.81 -30.84
N ARG A 319 -39.79 15.44 -30.66
CA ARG A 319 -38.64 15.32 -31.56
C ARG A 319 -37.75 14.10 -31.26
N LEU A 320 -37.88 13.46 -30.08
CA LEU A 320 -37.04 12.35 -29.61
C LEU A 320 -37.69 10.98 -29.88
N GLY A 321 -38.19 10.78 -31.11
CA GLY A 321 -39.07 9.66 -31.51
C GLY A 321 -38.52 8.21 -31.33
N GLU A 322 -37.19 8.01 -31.18
CA GLU A 322 -36.56 6.67 -31.19
C GLU A 322 -36.21 6.11 -29.81
N LEU A 323 -36.38 6.85 -28.71
CA LEU A 323 -36.07 6.39 -27.36
C LEU A 323 -37.23 5.62 -26.70
N ARG A 324 -36.91 4.71 -25.77
CA ARG A 324 -37.93 3.95 -24.99
C ARG A 324 -38.80 4.89 -24.14
N ALA A 325 -40.08 4.54 -23.92
CA ALA A 325 -41.09 5.43 -23.35
C ALA A 325 -40.72 6.10 -22.00
N GLY A 326 -39.95 5.43 -21.12
CA GLY A 326 -39.42 6.01 -19.84
C GLY A 326 -38.20 6.91 -19.99
N GLU A 327 -37.39 6.66 -21.04
CA GLU A 327 -36.16 7.43 -21.31
C GLU A 327 -36.43 8.74 -22.07
N ARG A 328 -37.55 8.82 -22.83
CA ARG A 328 -37.94 10.01 -23.61
C ARG A 328 -38.21 11.23 -22.74
N GLY A 329 -38.84 11.06 -21.60
CA GLY A 329 -39.15 12.17 -20.68
C GLY A 329 -37.88 12.80 -20.09
N VAL A 330 -36.92 11.96 -19.68
CA VAL A 330 -35.64 12.39 -19.09
C VAL A 330 -34.76 13.01 -20.17
N ALA A 331 -34.64 12.39 -21.35
CA ALA A 331 -33.85 12.90 -22.46
C ALA A 331 -34.37 14.24 -22.96
N ALA A 332 -35.69 14.44 -22.98
CA ALA A 332 -36.28 15.73 -23.30
C ALA A 332 -35.90 16.83 -22.29
N THR A 333 -35.86 16.47 -21.00
CA THR A 333 -35.45 17.40 -19.95
C THR A 333 -33.96 17.77 -20.09
N PHE A 334 -33.09 16.79 -20.39
CA PHE A 334 -31.67 17.04 -20.65
C PHE A 334 -31.45 17.91 -21.89
N SER A 335 -32.18 17.62 -22.98
CA SER A 335 -32.13 18.39 -24.22
C SER A 335 -32.45 19.87 -23.98
N LEU A 336 -33.42 20.17 -23.15
CA LEU A 336 -33.76 21.54 -22.82
C LEU A 336 -32.60 22.26 -22.12
N SER A 337 -32.01 21.63 -21.07
CA SER A 337 -30.88 22.20 -20.35
C SER A 337 -29.65 22.38 -21.27
N TYR A 338 -29.41 21.42 -22.15
CA TYR A 338 -28.32 21.45 -23.11
C TYR A 338 -28.51 22.56 -24.18
N GLN A 339 -29.72 22.76 -24.68
CA GLN A 339 -30.01 23.77 -25.71
C GLN A 339 -29.85 25.22 -25.22
N ASP A 340 -29.95 25.47 -23.91
CA ASP A 340 -29.72 26.81 -23.33
C ASP A 340 -28.23 27.14 -23.15
N LEU A 341 -27.36 26.14 -23.30
CA LEU A 341 -25.92 26.38 -23.27
C LEU A 341 -25.45 27.07 -24.54
N THR A 342 -24.42 27.91 -24.42
CA THR A 342 -23.72 28.43 -25.61
C THR A 342 -23.05 27.29 -26.39
N PRO A 343 -22.80 27.46 -27.71
CA PRO A 343 -22.16 26.42 -28.51
C PRO A 343 -20.85 25.87 -27.92
N GLU A 344 -20.05 26.75 -27.28
CA GLU A 344 -18.79 26.37 -26.62
C GLU A 344 -19.06 25.47 -25.40
N ARG A 345 -20.08 25.79 -24.59
CA ARG A 345 -20.50 25.01 -23.43
C ARG A 345 -21.13 23.68 -23.83
N GLN A 346 -21.88 23.67 -24.92
CA GLN A 346 -22.42 22.45 -25.53
C GLN A 346 -21.28 21.53 -25.98
N HIS A 347 -20.27 22.05 -26.63
CA HIS A 347 -19.08 21.28 -27.01
C HIS A 347 -18.38 20.73 -25.79
N PHE A 348 -18.13 21.56 -24.77
CA PHE A 348 -17.49 21.12 -23.52
C PHE A 348 -18.28 20.02 -22.82
N PHE A 349 -19.61 20.14 -22.73
CA PHE A 349 -20.47 19.11 -22.17
C PHE A 349 -20.38 17.78 -22.94
N ARG A 350 -20.37 17.81 -24.28
CA ARG A 350 -20.14 16.60 -25.09
C ARG A 350 -18.79 15.95 -24.79
N CYS A 351 -17.74 16.76 -24.67
CA CYS A 351 -16.41 16.27 -24.29
C CYS A 351 -16.42 15.57 -22.91
N LEU A 352 -17.13 16.14 -21.91
CA LEU A 352 -17.27 15.49 -20.60
C LEU A 352 -17.89 14.09 -20.69
N GLY A 353 -18.84 13.86 -21.63
CA GLY A 353 -19.39 12.54 -21.90
C GLY A 353 -18.37 11.51 -22.38
N LEU A 354 -17.31 11.96 -23.03
CA LEU A 354 -16.22 11.13 -23.58
C LEU A 354 -15.15 10.80 -22.54
N TYR A 355 -15.17 11.45 -21.37
CA TYR A 355 -14.17 11.23 -20.33
C TYR A 355 -14.20 9.78 -19.79
N PRO A 356 -13.07 9.05 -19.83
CA PRO A 356 -13.05 7.66 -19.39
C PRO A 356 -13.13 7.47 -17.88
N GLY A 357 -12.66 8.47 -17.11
CA GLY A 357 -12.57 8.43 -15.64
C GLY A 357 -13.91 8.55 -14.91
N THR A 358 -13.93 8.37 -13.57
CA THR A 358 -15.15 8.42 -12.72
C THR A 358 -15.60 9.84 -12.46
N ASP A 359 -14.65 10.68 -12.14
CA ASP A 359 -14.78 12.10 -11.84
C ASP A 359 -13.55 12.82 -12.39
N LEU A 360 -13.66 14.10 -12.55
CA LEU A 360 -12.61 14.92 -13.14
C LEU A 360 -12.38 16.16 -12.28
N ASP A 361 -11.15 16.66 -12.31
CA ASP A 361 -10.81 17.97 -11.79
C ASP A 361 -10.83 19.04 -12.91
N VAL A 362 -10.56 20.27 -12.54
CA VAL A 362 -10.54 21.36 -13.50
C VAL A 362 -9.44 21.21 -14.57
N PHE A 363 -8.30 20.59 -14.24
CA PHE A 363 -7.17 20.39 -15.15
C PHE A 363 -7.47 19.32 -16.20
N SER A 364 -8.00 18.18 -15.80
CA SER A 364 -8.44 17.12 -16.70
C SER A 364 -9.61 17.58 -17.57
N GLY A 365 -10.53 18.40 -17.02
CA GLY A 365 -11.60 19.06 -17.77
C GLY A 365 -11.07 20.02 -18.82
N ALA A 366 -10.08 20.84 -18.49
CA ALA A 366 -9.42 21.77 -19.41
C ALA A 366 -8.76 21.03 -20.58
N ALA A 367 -8.01 19.97 -20.27
CA ALA A 367 -7.37 19.13 -21.29
C ALA A 367 -8.39 18.48 -22.21
N LEU A 368 -9.45 17.91 -21.65
CA LEU A 368 -10.52 17.23 -22.38
C LEU A 368 -11.23 18.18 -23.36
N GLY A 369 -11.62 19.37 -22.86
CA GLY A 369 -12.30 20.39 -23.64
C GLY A 369 -11.39 21.22 -24.54
N SER A 370 -10.07 21.07 -24.48
CA SER A 370 -9.06 21.87 -25.18
C SER A 370 -9.18 23.38 -24.89
N VAL A 371 -9.38 23.73 -23.62
CA VAL A 371 -9.52 25.11 -23.12
C VAL A 371 -8.52 25.37 -21.99
N SER A 372 -8.31 26.65 -21.63
CA SER A 372 -7.50 26.97 -20.46
C SER A 372 -8.19 26.52 -19.15
N VAL A 373 -7.41 26.33 -18.08
CA VAL A 373 -7.93 25.94 -16.75
C VAL A 373 -8.94 26.98 -16.24
N ALA A 374 -8.72 28.26 -16.47
CA ALA A 374 -9.66 29.33 -16.09
C ALA A 374 -11.02 29.17 -16.79
N VAL A 375 -11.01 28.93 -18.11
CA VAL A 375 -12.22 28.71 -18.91
C VAL A 375 -12.91 27.40 -18.49
N ALA A 376 -12.15 26.32 -18.28
CA ALA A 376 -12.71 25.05 -17.82
C ALA A 376 -13.44 25.20 -16.48
N ARG A 377 -12.87 25.97 -15.55
CA ARG A 377 -13.49 26.25 -14.23
C ARG A 377 -14.83 26.97 -14.44
N GLU A 378 -14.84 28.04 -15.21
CA GLU A 378 -16.09 28.79 -15.52
C GLU A 378 -17.15 27.85 -16.15
N GLN A 379 -16.73 27.01 -17.09
CA GLN A 379 -17.66 26.09 -17.76
C GLN A 379 -18.20 25.02 -16.83
N LEU A 380 -17.35 24.45 -15.95
CA LEU A 380 -17.78 23.48 -14.93
C LEU A 380 -18.75 24.13 -13.92
N ASP A 381 -18.46 25.34 -13.46
CA ASP A 381 -19.36 26.08 -12.55
C ASP A 381 -20.74 26.29 -13.18
N VAL A 382 -20.79 26.70 -14.46
CA VAL A 382 -22.07 26.89 -15.17
C VAL A 382 -22.81 25.57 -15.40
N LEU A 383 -22.09 24.47 -15.71
CA LEU A 383 -22.72 23.15 -15.86
C LEU A 383 -23.22 22.63 -14.51
N TYR A 384 -22.51 22.91 -13.42
CA TYR A 384 -22.96 22.61 -12.07
C TYR A 384 -24.23 23.39 -11.70
N ASP A 385 -24.26 24.72 -11.98
CA ASP A 385 -25.44 25.54 -11.77
C ASP A 385 -26.64 25.09 -12.62
N ALA A 386 -26.38 24.57 -13.82
CA ALA A 386 -27.41 23.96 -14.66
C ALA A 386 -27.81 22.52 -14.24
N HIS A 387 -27.26 21.98 -13.16
CA HIS A 387 -27.44 20.60 -12.68
C HIS A 387 -27.13 19.52 -13.72
N LEU A 388 -26.19 19.80 -14.63
CA LEU A 388 -25.71 18.82 -15.62
C LEU A 388 -24.50 18.04 -15.12
N ILE A 389 -23.85 18.50 -14.07
CA ILE A 389 -22.79 17.80 -13.32
C ILE A 389 -22.98 18.01 -11.83
N ASP A 390 -22.41 17.10 -11.03
CA ASP A 390 -22.37 17.19 -9.57
C ASP A 390 -20.94 17.52 -9.10
N GLU A 391 -20.80 18.35 -8.07
CA GLU A 391 -19.54 18.61 -7.40
C GLU A 391 -19.38 17.71 -6.17
N HIS A 392 -18.18 17.14 -6.02
CA HIS A 392 -17.76 16.30 -4.91
C HIS A 392 -16.63 16.97 -4.09
N PRO A 393 -16.35 16.53 -2.86
CA PRO A 393 -15.24 17.06 -2.07
C PRO A 393 -13.92 17.07 -2.85
N GLY A 394 -13.12 18.13 -2.66
CA GLY A 394 -11.85 18.31 -3.39
C GLY A 394 -12.00 18.99 -4.77
N SER A 395 -13.10 19.69 -5.02
CA SER A 395 -13.39 20.34 -6.32
C SER A 395 -13.35 19.36 -7.49
N ARG A 396 -13.94 18.20 -7.27
CA ARG A 396 -14.10 17.17 -8.30
C ARG A 396 -15.52 17.17 -8.85
N PHE A 397 -15.62 16.93 -10.14
CA PHE A 397 -16.90 16.99 -10.86
C PHE A 397 -17.24 15.64 -11.45
N ARG A 398 -18.51 15.29 -11.42
CA ARG A 398 -19.01 14.01 -11.93
C ARG A 398 -20.29 14.21 -12.74
N LEU A 399 -20.38 13.49 -13.85
CA LEU A 399 -21.65 13.36 -14.59
C LEU A 399 -22.44 12.19 -14.03
N HIS A 400 -23.74 12.40 -13.75
CA HIS A 400 -24.66 11.29 -13.52
C HIS A 400 -24.72 10.39 -14.75
N ASP A 401 -24.87 9.07 -14.55
CA ASP A 401 -24.79 8.08 -15.64
C ASP A 401 -25.71 8.41 -16.84
N LEU A 402 -26.94 8.82 -16.60
CA LEU A 402 -27.86 9.20 -17.67
C LEU A 402 -27.44 10.46 -18.43
N LEU A 403 -26.85 11.44 -17.75
CA LEU A 403 -26.31 12.64 -18.36
C LEU A 403 -25.05 12.32 -19.18
N ARG A 404 -24.25 11.38 -18.69
CA ARG A 404 -23.09 10.88 -19.43
C ARG A 404 -23.51 10.16 -20.71
N ASP A 405 -24.53 9.28 -20.63
CA ASP A 405 -25.07 8.58 -21.79
C ASP A 405 -25.64 9.58 -22.81
N TYR A 406 -26.34 10.59 -22.34
CA TYR A 406 -26.86 11.65 -23.18
C TYR A 406 -25.74 12.49 -23.84
N ALA A 407 -24.73 12.92 -23.08
CA ALA A 407 -23.58 13.63 -23.61
C ALA A 407 -22.81 12.81 -24.66
N ARG A 408 -22.68 11.49 -24.45
CA ARG A 408 -22.07 10.57 -25.44
C ARG A 408 -22.90 10.41 -26.70
N SER A 409 -24.21 10.32 -26.60
CA SER A 409 -25.08 10.26 -27.79
C SER A 409 -24.95 11.50 -28.64
N LEU A 410 -24.83 12.67 -28.00
CA LEU A 410 -24.58 13.93 -28.70
C LEU A 410 -23.17 14.04 -29.31
N ALA A 411 -22.17 13.47 -28.62
CA ALA A 411 -20.80 13.42 -29.15
C ALA A 411 -20.68 12.49 -30.36
N ALA A 412 -21.44 11.38 -30.39
CA ALA A 412 -21.45 10.45 -31.51
C ALA A 412 -21.99 11.07 -32.80
N GLU A 413 -22.87 12.10 -32.71
CA GLU A 413 -23.33 12.87 -33.86
C GLU A 413 -22.19 13.70 -34.53
N GLY A 414 -21.14 14.04 -33.75
CA GLY A 414 -19.94 14.79 -34.21
C GLY A 414 -18.86 13.92 -34.89
N GLY A 415 -19.01 12.58 -34.84
CA GLY A 415 -18.11 11.60 -35.46
C GLY A 415 -17.01 11.06 -34.53
N ASP A 416 -16.51 9.86 -34.86
CA ASP A 416 -15.54 9.12 -34.05
C ASP A 416 -14.20 9.85 -33.85
N MET A 417 -13.81 10.73 -34.77
CA MET A 417 -12.54 11.45 -34.72
C MET A 417 -12.45 12.41 -33.52
N GLU A 418 -13.52 13.11 -33.17
CA GLU A 418 -13.58 14.00 -32.01
C GLU A 418 -13.42 13.20 -30.70
N ALA A 419 -14.04 12.02 -30.61
CA ALA A 419 -13.91 11.14 -29.45
C ALA A 419 -12.48 10.66 -29.25
N VAL A 420 -11.80 10.27 -30.34
CA VAL A 420 -10.38 9.86 -30.30
C VAL A 420 -9.49 11.01 -29.83
N GLN A 421 -9.68 12.19 -30.39
CA GLN A 421 -8.90 13.38 -30.04
C GLN A 421 -9.10 13.82 -28.59
N ALA A 422 -10.34 13.74 -28.06
CA ALA A 422 -10.62 14.04 -26.66
C ALA A 422 -9.86 13.09 -25.71
N VAL A 423 -9.88 11.78 -26.00
CA VAL A 423 -9.11 10.79 -25.22
C VAL A 423 -7.60 11.03 -25.34
N GLN A 424 -7.09 11.36 -26.54
CA GLN A 424 -5.67 11.69 -26.72
C GLN A 424 -5.25 12.90 -25.87
N ARG A 425 -6.05 13.96 -25.84
CA ARG A 425 -5.76 15.17 -25.04
C ARG A 425 -5.68 14.86 -23.55
N VAL A 426 -6.66 14.12 -23.01
CA VAL A 426 -6.65 13.78 -21.56
C VAL A 426 -5.53 12.80 -21.21
N CYS A 427 -5.18 11.85 -22.09
CA CYS A 427 -4.02 10.98 -21.90
C CYS A 427 -2.70 11.78 -21.91
N THR A 428 -2.57 12.77 -22.79
CA THR A 428 -1.40 13.65 -22.84
C THR A 428 -1.29 14.51 -21.57
N TYR A 429 -2.41 15.00 -21.05
CA TYR A 429 -2.46 15.68 -19.77
C TYR A 429 -1.95 14.77 -18.63
N TYR A 430 -2.46 13.55 -18.56
CA TYR A 430 -2.01 12.63 -17.51
C TYR A 430 -0.54 12.29 -17.62
N LEU A 431 0.02 12.16 -18.82
CA LEU A 431 1.47 11.97 -18.98
C LEU A 431 2.27 13.16 -18.42
N ALA A 432 1.82 14.39 -18.66
CA ALA A 432 2.47 15.57 -18.12
C ALA A 432 2.35 15.65 -16.58
N ALA A 433 1.17 15.40 -16.04
CA ALA A 433 0.92 15.41 -14.60
C ALA A 433 1.67 14.30 -13.85
N LEU A 434 1.72 13.07 -14.40
CA LEU A 434 2.51 11.96 -13.88
C LEU A 434 4.00 12.28 -13.90
N ALA A 435 4.51 12.95 -14.94
CA ALA A 435 5.90 13.38 -15.00
C ALA A 435 6.25 14.38 -13.88
N VAL A 436 5.32 15.28 -13.52
CA VAL A 436 5.47 16.18 -12.36
C VAL A 436 5.49 15.39 -11.06
N ALA A 437 4.53 14.51 -10.83
CA ALA A 437 4.42 13.72 -9.61
C ALA A 437 5.64 12.80 -9.41
N ASN A 438 6.11 12.14 -10.48
CA ASN A 438 7.23 11.22 -10.45
C ASN A 438 8.57 11.89 -10.06
N ARG A 439 8.74 13.19 -10.28
CA ARG A 439 9.92 13.93 -9.79
C ARG A 439 10.04 13.94 -8.27
N HIS A 440 8.91 13.80 -7.56
CA HIS A 440 8.87 13.80 -6.10
C HIS A 440 8.87 12.40 -5.47
N ILE A 441 8.54 11.34 -6.24
CA ILE A 441 8.50 9.97 -5.71
C ILE A 441 9.66 9.09 -6.20
N GLY A 442 10.31 9.45 -7.33
CA GLY A 442 11.48 8.75 -7.86
C GLY A 442 12.72 8.97 -6.99
N ARG A 443 13.61 7.96 -6.90
CA ARG A 443 14.98 8.19 -6.44
C ARG A 443 15.66 9.17 -7.42
N SER A 444 16.36 10.18 -6.91
CA SER A 444 17.13 11.16 -7.70
C SER A 444 17.95 10.46 -8.78
N GLY A 445 17.65 10.70 -10.05
CA GLY A 445 18.42 10.19 -11.18
C GLY A 445 17.63 9.55 -12.32
N ALA A 446 16.36 9.23 -12.15
CA ALA A 446 15.54 8.76 -13.27
C ALA A 446 15.19 9.95 -14.19
N ALA A 447 15.83 10.03 -15.35
CA ALA A 447 15.51 11.01 -16.38
C ALA A 447 14.03 10.86 -16.78
N ALA A 448 13.28 11.95 -16.71
CA ALA A 448 11.92 12.00 -17.26
C ALA A 448 11.96 11.57 -18.73
N PRO A 449 11.00 10.74 -19.21
CA PRO A 449 10.96 10.37 -20.61
C PRO A 449 10.91 11.63 -21.47
N PRO A 450 11.65 11.70 -22.58
CA PRO A 450 11.69 12.88 -23.43
C PRO A 450 10.30 13.13 -24.01
N THR A 451 9.70 14.25 -23.67
CA THR A 451 8.51 14.77 -24.36
C THR A 451 8.94 15.16 -25.77
N ARG A 452 8.80 14.23 -26.73
CA ARG A 452 8.98 14.56 -28.15
C ARG A 452 7.76 15.33 -28.66
N GLY A 453 8.03 16.55 -29.09
CA GLY A 453 7.14 17.36 -29.92
C GLY A 453 6.43 18.47 -29.15
N GLY A 454 6.60 19.72 -29.63
CA GLY A 454 6.06 21.00 -29.17
C GLY A 454 4.58 21.01 -28.73
N ALA A 455 4.30 20.37 -27.60
CA ALA A 455 3.04 20.49 -26.92
C ALA A 455 3.01 21.87 -26.24
N ALA A 456 2.00 22.68 -26.56
CA ALA A 456 1.60 23.80 -25.73
C ALA A 456 1.67 23.36 -24.27
N GLN A 457 2.22 24.20 -23.39
CA GLN A 457 2.36 23.87 -21.97
C GLN A 457 1.02 23.40 -21.42
N VAL A 458 0.88 22.10 -21.20
CA VAL A 458 -0.30 21.51 -20.56
C VAL A 458 -0.24 21.93 -19.10
N GLU A 459 -1.23 22.69 -18.65
CA GLU A 459 -1.34 23.10 -17.25
C GLU A 459 -1.58 21.84 -16.39
N THR A 460 -0.77 21.67 -15.34
CA THR A 460 -0.83 20.53 -14.43
C THR A 460 -1.11 20.98 -13.00
N PRO A 461 -1.71 20.14 -12.15
CA PRO A 461 -1.94 20.51 -10.76
C PRO A 461 -0.62 20.79 -10.03
N PRO A 462 -0.61 21.72 -9.05
CA PRO A 462 0.58 22.02 -8.26
C PRO A 462 0.90 20.85 -7.33
N VAL A 463 1.97 20.13 -7.63
CA VAL A 463 2.50 19.04 -6.80
C VAL A 463 3.88 19.47 -6.32
N GLU A 464 3.97 19.87 -5.05
CA GLU A 464 5.17 20.51 -4.49
C GLU A 464 5.96 19.62 -3.52
N SER A 465 5.44 18.44 -3.17
CA SER A 465 6.07 17.54 -2.22
C SER A 465 5.78 16.06 -2.51
N ARG A 466 6.59 15.17 -1.94
CA ARG A 466 6.37 13.71 -2.01
C ARG A 466 4.97 13.31 -1.50
N THR A 467 4.54 13.86 -0.37
CA THR A 467 3.21 13.57 0.20
C THR A 467 2.08 14.05 -0.71
N ALA A 468 2.22 15.24 -1.29
CA ALA A 468 1.25 15.75 -2.25
C ALA A 468 1.20 14.89 -3.53
N ALA A 469 2.37 14.42 -4.00
CA ALA A 469 2.48 13.54 -5.17
C ALA A 469 1.77 12.20 -4.94
N LEU A 470 2.04 11.55 -3.81
CA LEU A 470 1.42 10.26 -3.48
C LEU A 470 -0.09 10.39 -3.34
N ARG A 471 -0.59 11.44 -2.70
CA ARG A 471 -2.03 11.69 -2.55
C ARG A 471 -2.69 11.92 -3.92
N TRP A 472 -2.10 12.76 -4.75
CA TRP A 472 -2.63 13.02 -6.10
C TRP A 472 -2.66 11.74 -6.96
N LEU A 473 -1.60 10.93 -6.90
CA LEU A 473 -1.53 9.64 -7.60
C LEU A 473 -2.58 8.64 -7.11
N GLU A 474 -2.85 8.61 -5.80
CA GLU A 474 -3.91 7.79 -5.22
C GLU A 474 -5.30 8.23 -5.73
N ASP A 475 -5.58 9.54 -5.69
CA ASP A 475 -6.84 10.13 -6.13
C ASP A 475 -7.07 9.91 -7.65
N GLU A 476 -6.03 10.03 -8.48
CA GLU A 476 -6.14 9.91 -9.94
C GLU A 476 -5.90 8.50 -10.50
N ARG A 477 -5.45 7.55 -9.69
CA ARG A 477 -5.14 6.18 -10.12
C ARG A 477 -6.24 5.56 -10.96
N ALA A 478 -7.48 5.58 -10.45
CA ALA A 478 -8.62 4.98 -11.14
C ALA A 478 -8.90 5.65 -12.49
N ASN A 479 -8.74 6.96 -12.56
CA ASN A 479 -8.96 7.75 -13.77
C ASN A 479 -7.88 7.49 -14.83
N VAL A 480 -6.60 7.43 -14.41
CA VAL A 480 -5.48 7.10 -15.32
C VAL A 480 -5.64 5.69 -15.87
N LEU A 481 -5.95 4.69 -15.05
CA LEU A 481 -6.20 3.33 -15.51
C LEU A 481 -7.41 3.24 -16.47
N ALA A 482 -8.45 4.03 -16.23
CA ALA A 482 -9.60 4.10 -17.16
C ALA A 482 -9.20 4.75 -18.51
N CYS A 483 -8.33 5.76 -18.50
CA CYS A 483 -7.78 6.35 -19.71
C CYS A 483 -6.92 5.36 -20.51
N ILE A 484 -6.08 4.57 -19.82
CA ILE A 484 -5.26 3.54 -20.46
C ILE A 484 -6.14 2.47 -21.12
N ARG A 485 -7.16 1.95 -20.41
CA ARG A 485 -8.11 0.99 -20.99
C ARG A 485 -8.78 1.58 -22.24
N ARG A 486 -9.26 2.81 -22.16
CA ARG A 486 -9.92 3.47 -23.28
C ARG A 486 -8.97 3.72 -24.45
N ALA A 487 -7.72 4.13 -24.17
CA ALA A 487 -6.68 4.27 -25.18
C ALA A 487 -6.38 2.95 -25.88
N ASN A 488 -6.36 1.83 -25.13
CA ASN A 488 -6.18 0.49 -25.68
C ASN A 488 -7.35 0.09 -26.60
N ASP A 489 -8.62 0.32 -26.17
CA ASP A 489 -9.81 0.07 -26.99
C ASP A 489 -9.79 0.87 -28.31
N LEU A 490 -9.17 2.04 -28.30
CA LEU A 490 -9.01 2.92 -29.46
C LEU A 490 -7.70 2.64 -30.23
N THR A 491 -6.98 1.59 -29.90
CA THR A 491 -5.68 1.21 -30.53
C THR A 491 -4.61 2.31 -30.48
N LEU A 492 -4.66 3.18 -29.46
CA LEU A 492 -3.67 4.23 -29.23
C LEU A 492 -2.45 3.69 -28.46
N HIS A 493 -1.81 2.69 -29.03
CA HIS A 493 -0.80 1.86 -28.38
C HIS A 493 0.38 2.65 -27.77
N GLU A 494 0.86 3.72 -28.44
CA GLU A 494 1.94 4.56 -27.92
C GLU A 494 1.54 5.26 -26.60
N LEU A 495 0.29 5.72 -26.48
CA LEU A 495 -0.20 6.33 -25.24
C LEU A 495 -0.35 5.30 -24.12
N VAL A 496 -0.78 4.08 -24.45
CA VAL A 496 -0.85 2.96 -23.50
C VAL A 496 0.53 2.67 -22.91
N ILE A 497 1.54 2.52 -23.76
CA ILE A 497 2.94 2.28 -23.40
C ILE A 497 3.45 3.37 -22.44
N HIS A 498 3.31 4.62 -22.84
CA HIS A 498 3.87 5.75 -22.09
C HIS A 498 3.16 5.95 -20.74
N LEU A 499 1.82 5.83 -20.69
CA LEU A 499 1.07 5.95 -19.44
C LEU A 499 1.38 4.81 -18.47
N ALA A 500 1.52 3.58 -18.97
CA ALA A 500 1.90 2.44 -18.16
C ALA A 500 3.30 2.62 -17.56
N ALA A 501 4.27 3.05 -18.35
CA ALA A 501 5.61 3.37 -17.88
C ALA A 501 5.61 4.50 -16.84
N ALA A 502 4.80 5.53 -17.03
CA ALA A 502 4.70 6.65 -16.09
C ALA A 502 4.03 6.25 -14.75
N MET A 503 3.15 5.24 -14.74
CA MET A 503 2.50 4.72 -13.53
C MET A 503 3.38 3.71 -12.76
N ALA A 504 4.38 3.11 -13.38
CA ALA A 504 5.19 2.04 -12.78
C ALA A 504 5.86 2.43 -11.44
N PRO A 505 6.47 3.61 -11.25
CA PRO A 505 7.10 3.99 -9.98
C PRO A 505 6.10 4.02 -8.80
N PHE A 506 4.92 4.54 -9.03
CA PHE A 506 3.85 4.59 -8.04
C PHE A 506 3.33 3.19 -7.68
N LEU A 507 3.01 2.37 -8.69
CA LEU A 507 2.46 1.04 -8.49
C LEU A 507 3.44 0.08 -7.81
N ARG A 508 4.74 0.23 -8.04
CA ARG A 508 5.77 -0.53 -7.31
C ARG A 508 5.78 -0.21 -5.82
N GLN A 509 5.53 1.05 -5.47
CA GLN A 509 5.60 1.52 -4.08
C GLN A 509 4.30 1.31 -3.31
N ALA A 510 3.15 1.61 -3.93
CA ALA A 510 1.87 1.68 -3.25
C ALA A 510 0.91 0.50 -3.55
N GLY A 511 1.18 -0.31 -4.60
CA GLY A 511 0.22 -1.30 -5.08
C GLY A 511 -1.05 -0.64 -5.67
N PRO A 512 -2.14 -1.38 -5.86
CA PRO A 512 -2.29 -2.83 -5.81
C PRO A 512 -1.57 -3.53 -6.98
N TRP A 513 -0.83 -4.58 -6.68
CA TRP A 513 0.06 -5.20 -7.66
C TRP A 513 -0.66 -6.01 -8.75
N ASP A 514 -1.86 -6.54 -8.48
CA ASP A 514 -2.72 -7.18 -9.48
C ASP A 514 -3.11 -6.21 -10.61
N GLN A 515 -3.43 -4.95 -10.29
CA GLN A 515 -3.68 -3.92 -11.30
C GLN A 515 -2.41 -3.60 -12.10
N ALA A 516 -1.26 -3.59 -11.43
CA ALA A 516 0.03 -3.36 -12.08
C ALA A 516 0.37 -4.50 -13.07
N VAL A 517 0.12 -5.77 -12.72
CA VAL A 517 0.26 -6.91 -13.65
C VAL A 517 -0.60 -6.72 -14.89
N GLY A 518 -1.90 -6.42 -14.71
CA GLY A 518 -2.82 -6.15 -15.82
C GLY A 518 -2.33 -5.01 -16.72
N LEU A 519 -1.86 -3.92 -16.09
CA LEU A 519 -1.34 -2.75 -16.79
C LEU A 519 -0.11 -3.07 -17.64
N HIS A 520 0.91 -3.70 -17.03
CA HIS A 520 2.16 -3.99 -17.73
C HIS A 520 1.98 -5.06 -18.79
N ARG A 521 1.05 -6.02 -18.61
CA ARG A 521 0.66 -6.97 -19.67
C ARG A 521 0.04 -6.23 -20.87
N THR A 522 -0.90 -5.32 -20.63
CA THR A 522 -1.49 -4.50 -21.70
C THR A 522 -0.45 -3.64 -22.41
N ALA A 523 0.51 -3.07 -21.67
CA ALA A 523 1.60 -2.31 -22.27
C ALA A 523 2.53 -3.18 -23.14
N ALA A 524 2.85 -4.41 -22.68
CA ALA A 524 3.65 -5.35 -23.47
C ALA A 524 2.94 -5.77 -24.77
N GLU A 525 1.62 -6.03 -24.70
CA GLU A 525 0.81 -6.32 -25.89
C GLU A 525 0.79 -5.14 -26.86
N ALA A 526 0.58 -3.91 -26.37
CA ALA A 526 0.63 -2.69 -27.17
C ALA A 526 2.01 -2.51 -27.84
N ALA A 527 3.10 -2.80 -27.10
CA ALA A 527 4.46 -2.72 -27.61
C ALA A 527 4.74 -3.77 -28.71
N ARG A 528 4.19 -4.99 -28.56
CA ARG A 528 4.25 -6.01 -29.63
C ARG A 528 3.50 -5.56 -30.89
N HIS A 529 2.33 -4.95 -30.76
CA HIS A 529 1.54 -4.42 -31.89
C HIS A 529 2.27 -3.29 -32.63
N THR A 530 3.00 -2.43 -31.94
CA THR A 530 3.78 -1.35 -32.57
C THR A 530 5.15 -1.80 -33.05
N GLY A 531 5.58 -3.02 -32.72
CA GLY A 531 6.95 -3.49 -33.02
C GLY A 531 8.02 -2.77 -32.19
N ASN A 532 7.67 -2.07 -31.14
CA ASN A 532 8.58 -1.32 -30.28
C ASN A 532 9.23 -2.26 -29.25
N ARG A 533 10.31 -2.95 -29.65
CA ARG A 533 11.02 -3.93 -28.83
C ARG A 533 11.54 -3.37 -27.50
N ARG A 534 11.98 -2.10 -27.50
CA ARG A 534 12.44 -1.45 -26.26
C ARG A 534 11.28 -1.29 -25.27
N ALA A 535 10.15 -0.77 -25.73
CA ALA A 535 8.99 -0.62 -24.86
C ALA A 535 8.43 -1.97 -24.39
N LEU A 536 8.56 -3.03 -25.23
CA LEU A 536 8.22 -4.39 -24.83
C LEU A 536 9.13 -4.85 -23.69
N ALA A 537 10.43 -4.66 -23.81
CA ALA A 537 11.41 -5.01 -22.78
C ALA A 537 11.14 -4.25 -21.45
N ASP A 538 10.89 -2.94 -21.54
CA ASP A 538 10.55 -2.11 -20.38
C ASP A 538 9.28 -2.62 -19.66
N ALA A 539 8.21 -2.94 -20.41
CA ALA A 539 6.97 -3.45 -19.86
C ALA A 539 7.11 -4.85 -19.23
N LEU A 540 7.90 -5.73 -19.85
CA LEU A 540 8.21 -7.08 -19.33
C LEU A 540 9.07 -7.02 -18.06
N ALA A 541 10.05 -6.13 -18.01
CA ALA A 541 10.88 -5.91 -16.82
C ALA A 541 10.03 -5.47 -15.64
N GLU A 542 9.14 -4.48 -15.83
CA GLU A 542 8.21 -4.05 -14.79
C GLU A 542 7.23 -5.15 -14.38
N LEU A 543 6.72 -5.93 -15.33
CA LEU A 543 5.88 -7.09 -15.05
C LEU A 543 6.61 -8.10 -14.16
N GLY A 544 7.87 -8.40 -14.46
CA GLY A 544 8.70 -9.29 -13.66
C GLY A 544 8.95 -8.78 -12.25
N VAL A 545 9.21 -7.48 -12.09
CA VAL A 545 9.36 -6.82 -10.78
C VAL A 545 8.08 -6.90 -9.95
N VAL A 546 6.93 -6.64 -10.57
CA VAL A 546 5.63 -6.72 -9.87
C VAL A 546 5.31 -8.16 -9.44
N ARG A 547 5.56 -9.15 -10.32
CA ARG A 547 5.39 -10.57 -10.00
C ARG A 547 6.31 -11.03 -8.87
N ARG A 548 7.52 -10.48 -8.78
CA ARG A 548 8.41 -10.71 -7.64
C ARG A 548 7.79 -10.24 -6.32
N PHE A 549 7.15 -9.07 -6.28
CA PHE A 549 6.44 -8.59 -5.09
C PHE A 549 5.22 -9.46 -4.72
N MET A 550 4.63 -10.14 -5.72
CA MET A 550 3.54 -11.09 -5.52
C MET A 550 4.03 -12.50 -5.16
N ALA A 551 5.32 -12.72 -5.01
CA ALA A 551 5.95 -14.03 -4.83
C ALA A 551 5.66 -15.06 -5.97
N SER A 552 5.22 -14.59 -7.15
CA SER A 552 5.06 -15.40 -8.38
C SER A 552 6.41 -15.52 -9.06
N TYR A 553 7.34 -16.24 -8.42
CA TYR A 553 8.76 -16.27 -8.85
C TYR A 553 9.01 -16.92 -10.22
N PRO A 554 8.36 -18.05 -10.61
CA PRO A 554 8.56 -18.64 -11.92
C PRO A 554 8.18 -17.68 -13.05
N GLU A 555 7.02 -17.05 -12.95
CA GLU A 555 6.51 -16.11 -13.95
C GLU A 555 7.33 -14.79 -13.95
N ALA A 556 7.87 -14.40 -12.80
CA ALA A 556 8.78 -13.25 -12.71
C ALA A 556 10.06 -13.51 -13.51
N ILE A 557 10.65 -14.71 -13.36
CA ILE A 557 11.86 -15.12 -14.08
C ILE A 557 11.58 -15.20 -15.59
N GLU A 558 10.44 -15.75 -16.00
CA GLU A 558 10.05 -15.82 -17.40
C GLU A 558 9.97 -14.41 -18.03
N ALA A 559 9.24 -13.49 -17.41
CA ALA A 559 9.09 -12.13 -17.90
C ALA A 559 10.44 -11.37 -17.94
N LEU A 560 11.27 -11.52 -16.90
CA LEU A 560 12.58 -10.86 -16.84
C LEU A 560 13.56 -11.43 -17.89
N ASN A 561 13.56 -12.74 -18.12
CA ASN A 561 14.40 -13.34 -19.17
C ASN A 561 13.96 -12.89 -20.57
N GLU A 562 12.64 -12.80 -20.84
CA GLU A 562 12.14 -12.23 -22.09
C GLU A 562 12.59 -10.77 -22.23
N ALA A 563 12.52 -9.97 -21.14
CA ALA A 563 13.01 -8.60 -21.14
C ALA A 563 14.51 -8.51 -21.46
N VAL A 564 15.34 -9.38 -20.87
CA VAL A 564 16.79 -9.47 -21.16
C VAL A 564 17.03 -9.73 -22.64
N ALA A 565 16.30 -10.68 -23.23
CA ALA A 565 16.44 -11.03 -24.65
C ALA A 565 16.02 -9.86 -25.56
N GLU A 566 14.95 -9.14 -25.22
CA GLU A 566 14.50 -7.99 -26.00
C GLU A 566 15.46 -6.80 -25.90
N TYR A 567 16.02 -6.51 -24.70
CA TYR A 567 17.05 -5.49 -24.52
C TYR A 567 18.34 -5.84 -25.30
N GLU A 568 18.74 -7.11 -25.30
CA GLU A 568 19.89 -7.58 -26.07
C GLU A 568 19.67 -7.37 -27.57
N ALA A 569 18.48 -7.69 -28.06
CA ALA A 569 18.14 -7.57 -29.49
C ALA A 569 18.13 -6.08 -29.96
N VAL A 570 17.89 -5.11 -29.06
CA VAL A 570 17.95 -3.67 -29.40
C VAL A 570 19.28 -3.02 -28.99
N GLY A 571 20.18 -3.75 -28.35
CA GLY A 571 21.48 -3.24 -27.88
C GLY A 571 21.39 -2.31 -26.68
N GLU A 572 20.31 -2.36 -25.89
CA GLU A 572 20.10 -1.53 -24.71
C GLU A 572 20.76 -2.17 -23.48
N LYS A 573 22.02 -1.83 -23.24
CA LYS A 573 22.84 -2.43 -22.18
C LYS A 573 22.34 -2.14 -20.76
N ARG A 574 21.81 -0.93 -20.52
CA ARG A 574 21.36 -0.53 -19.17
C ARG A 574 20.12 -1.31 -18.77
N GLY A 575 19.09 -1.35 -19.62
CA GLY A 575 17.88 -2.12 -19.36
C GLY A 575 18.17 -3.62 -19.18
N LYS A 576 19.13 -4.17 -19.98
CA LYS A 576 19.61 -5.54 -19.84
C LYS A 576 20.24 -5.77 -18.45
N ALA A 577 21.10 -4.85 -17.99
CA ALA A 577 21.74 -4.95 -16.67
C ALA A 577 20.72 -4.88 -15.54
N ASP A 578 19.76 -3.92 -15.62
CA ASP A 578 18.68 -3.79 -14.64
C ASP A 578 17.83 -5.07 -14.57
N ALA A 579 17.46 -5.65 -15.72
CA ALA A 579 16.68 -6.88 -15.78
C ALA A 579 17.47 -8.10 -15.24
N LEU A 580 18.75 -8.25 -15.55
CA LEU A 580 19.63 -9.30 -15.00
C LEU A 580 19.77 -9.18 -13.50
N ASN A 581 19.92 -7.95 -12.97
CA ASN A 581 19.93 -7.72 -11.52
C ASN A 581 18.64 -8.22 -10.88
N GLN A 582 17.48 -7.92 -11.47
CA GLN A 582 16.19 -8.43 -10.97
C GLN A 582 16.08 -9.95 -11.07
N VAL A 583 16.59 -10.58 -12.14
CA VAL A 583 16.69 -12.06 -12.25
C VAL A 583 17.51 -12.60 -11.07
N GLY A 584 18.66 -11.99 -10.78
CA GLY A 584 19.51 -12.37 -9.66
C GLY A 584 18.77 -12.31 -8.32
N ILE A 585 18.03 -11.23 -8.06
CA ILE A 585 17.23 -11.08 -6.84
C ILE A 585 16.16 -12.17 -6.73
N VAL A 586 15.41 -12.46 -7.83
CA VAL A 586 14.36 -13.49 -7.81
C VAL A 586 14.97 -14.89 -7.59
N ARG A 587 16.11 -15.18 -8.24
CA ARG A 587 16.84 -16.45 -8.06
C ARG A 587 17.31 -16.64 -6.62
N TYR A 588 17.82 -15.57 -5.98
CA TYR A 588 18.16 -15.60 -4.55
C TYR A 588 16.95 -15.95 -3.66
N MET A 589 15.77 -15.37 -3.95
CA MET A 589 14.54 -15.61 -3.19
C MET A 589 14.06 -17.08 -3.24
N ILE A 590 14.37 -17.79 -4.33
CA ILE A 590 14.06 -19.23 -4.48
C ILE A 590 15.26 -20.14 -4.14
N ALA A 591 16.29 -19.57 -3.49
CA ALA A 591 17.53 -20.26 -3.10
C ALA A 591 18.36 -20.84 -4.27
N ASP A 592 18.13 -20.39 -5.50
CA ASP A 592 19.00 -20.72 -6.66
C ASP A 592 20.24 -19.80 -6.65
N ASN A 593 21.09 -20.00 -5.64
CA ASN A 593 22.21 -19.11 -5.35
C ASN A 593 23.25 -19.05 -6.50
N GLU A 594 23.42 -20.14 -7.24
CA GLU A 594 24.39 -20.19 -8.34
C GLU A 594 23.92 -19.35 -9.54
N ALA A 595 22.66 -19.50 -9.96
CA ALA A 595 22.10 -18.68 -11.01
C ALA A 595 21.95 -17.20 -10.58
N SER A 596 21.66 -16.95 -9.31
CA SER A 596 21.66 -15.60 -8.74
C SER A 596 23.03 -14.92 -8.86
N ALA A 597 24.10 -15.59 -8.41
CA ALA A 597 25.46 -15.06 -8.49
C ALA A 597 25.89 -14.77 -9.95
N ARG A 598 25.57 -15.67 -10.88
CA ARG A 598 25.86 -15.45 -12.31
C ARG A 598 25.15 -14.18 -12.83
N ALA A 599 23.85 -14.07 -12.60
CA ALA A 599 23.07 -12.92 -13.06
C ALA A 599 23.59 -11.59 -12.48
N GLN A 600 24.00 -11.58 -11.19
CA GLN A 600 24.57 -10.40 -10.57
C GLN A 600 25.94 -10.03 -11.13
N VAL A 601 26.78 -11.00 -11.44
CA VAL A 601 28.09 -10.77 -12.09
C VAL A 601 27.89 -10.20 -13.49
N ASP A 602 26.99 -10.80 -14.29
CA ASP A 602 26.69 -10.33 -15.65
C ASP A 602 26.14 -8.87 -15.62
N ALA A 603 25.26 -8.56 -14.66
CA ALA A 603 24.75 -7.21 -14.46
C ALA A 603 25.88 -6.22 -14.06
N LEU A 604 26.73 -6.62 -13.12
CA LEU A 604 27.89 -5.82 -12.64
C LEU A 604 28.86 -5.48 -13.78
N GLU A 605 29.16 -6.44 -14.65
CA GLU A 605 30.01 -6.21 -15.82
C GLU A 605 29.42 -5.14 -16.74
N LEU A 606 28.13 -5.24 -17.05
CA LEU A 606 27.43 -4.25 -17.87
C LEU A 606 27.39 -2.86 -17.20
N TYR A 607 27.14 -2.79 -15.89
CA TYR A 607 27.18 -1.51 -15.17
C TYR A 607 28.60 -0.90 -15.14
N ARG A 608 29.64 -1.73 -15.06
CA ARG A 608 31.04 -1.25 -15.15
C ARG A 608 31.34 -0.69 -16.56
N GLU A 609 30.90 -1.38 -17.62
CA GLU A 609 31.05 -0.88 -18.99
C GLU A 609 30.31 0.45 -19.22
N LEU A 610 29.16 0.63 -18.59
CA LEU A 610 28.35 1.85 -18.71
C LEU A 610 28.82 2.99 -17.78
N GLY A 611 29.74 2.72 -16.85
CA GLY A 611 30.12 3.68 -15.80
C GLY A 611 28.97 3.98 -14.81
N ASP A 612 27.94 3.12 -14.74
CA ASP A 612 26.81 3.30 -13.82
C ASP A 612 27.21 2.89 -12.40
N ARG A 613 27.73 3.85 -11.62
CA ARG A 613 28.21 3.63 -10.25
C ARG A 613 27.12 3.11 -9.32
N LEU A 614 25.87 3.61 -9.43
CA LEU A 614 24.78 3.16 -8.59
C LEU A 614 24.37 1.71 -8.91
N GLY A 615 24.28 1.36 -10.21
CA GLY A 615 24.03 -0.01 -10.65
C GLY A 615 25.12 -0.97 -10.17
N GLN A 616 26.41 -0.55 -10.22
CA GLN A 616 27.52 -1.34 -9.68
C GLN A 616 27.35 -1.63 -8.19
N ALA A 617 27.03 -0.58 -7.39
CA ALA A 617 26.83 -0.73 -5.95
C ALA A 617 25.69 -1.68 -5.61
N ASN A 618 24.56 -1.56 -6.31
CA ASN A 618 23.39 -2.43 -6.12
C ASN A 618 23.75 -3.91 -6.44
N ALA A 619 24.35 -4.16 -7.60
CA ALA A 619 24.73 -5.52 -7.99
C ALA A 619 25.78 -6.13 -7.04
N LEU A 620 26.77 -5.33 -6.56
CA LEU A 620 27.75 -5.77 -5.55
C LEU A 620 27.08 -6.13 -4.22
N ALA A 621 26.13 -5.28 -3.74
CA ALA A 621 25.41 -5.54 -2.51
C ALA A 621 24.60 -6.83 -2.59
N ASP A 622 23.85 -7.02 -3.68
CA ASP A 622 23.08 -8.25 -3.93
C ASP A 622 23.98 -9.48 -4.06
N LEU A 623 25.12 -9.37 -4.76
CA LEU A 623 26.12 -10.44 -4.83
C LEU A 623 26.74 -10.77 -3.47
N GLY A 624 26.96 -9.77 -2.63
CA GLY A 624 27.43 -9.93 -1.24
C GLY A 624 26.45 -10.76 -0.41
N MET A 625 25.14 -10.51 -0.55
CA MET A 625 24.13 -11.33 0.11
C MET A 625 24.15 -12.79 -0.35
N VAL A 626 24.30 -13.04 -1.66
CA VAL A 626 24.43 -14.40 -2.20
C VAL A 626 25.68 -15.10 -1.67
N ARG A 627 26.83 -14.40 -1.64
CA ARG A 627 28.08 -14.91 -1.11
C ARG A 627 27.98 -15.28 0.36
N ARG A 628 27.31 -14.43 1.16
CA ARG A 628 27.01 -14.72 2.57
C ARG A 628 26.15 -15.97 2.71
N GLN A 629 25.09 -16.12 1.92
CA GLN A 629 24.20 -17.27 1.96
C GLN A 629 24.90 -18.58 1.55
N THR A 630 25.89 -18.48 0.68
CA THR A 630 26.72 -19.63 0.25
C THR A 630 27.97 -19.80 1.11
N SER A 631 28.00 -19.18 2.29
CA SER A 631 29.08 -19.25 3.30
C SER A 631 30.46 -18.82 2.75
N ARG A 632 30.50 -17.97 1.74
CA ARG A 632 31.73 -17.34 1.20
C ARG A 632 31.97 -15.99 1.89
N PHE A 633 32.22 -16.04 3.19
CA PHE A 633 32.17 -14.86 4.06
C PHE A 633 33.22 -13.79 3.70
N ASP A 634 34.49 -14.17 3.41
CA ASP A 634 35.54 -13.22 3.01
C ASP A 634 35.16 -12.49 1.73
N ALA A 635 34.66 -13.24 0.73
CA ALA A 635 34.21 -12.63 -0.51
C ALA A 635 32.94 -11.77 -0.35
N ALA A 636 32.10 -12.07 0.63
CA ALA A 636 30.95 -11.23 0.99
C ALA A 636 31.40 -9.91 1.61
N VAL A 637 32.39 -9.92 2.53
CA VAL A 637 33.00 -8.71 3.10
C VAL A 637 33.60 -7.84 2.00
N GLU A 638 34.37 -8.41 1.08
CA GLU A 638 34.97 -7.70 -0.03
C GLU A 638 33.92 -6.96 -0.88
N THR A 639 32.88 -7.68 -1.32
CA THR A 639 31.82 -7.08 -2.16
C THR A 639 31.01 -6.04 -1.44
N GLN A 640 30.63 -6.28 -0.18
CA GLN A 640 29.87 -5.30 0.60
C GLN A 640 30.69 -4.06 0.93
N THR A 641 31.99 -4.20 1.12
CA THR A 641 32.89 -3.05 1.35
C THR A 641 33.04 -2.20 0.08
N GLU A 642 33.15 -2.85 -1.11
CA GLU A 642 33.16 -2.15 -2.39
C GLU A 642 31.84 -1.42 -2.63
N ALA A 643 30.70 -2.06 -2.37
CA ALA A 643 29.37 -1.45 -2.47
C ALA A 643 29.24 -0.24 -1.52
N LEU A 644 29.64 -0.40 -0.25
CA LEU A 644 29.63 0.66 0.77
C LEU A 644 30.44 1.88 0.34
N SER A 645 31.64 1.64 -0.22
CA SER A 645 32.49 2.73 -0.73
C SER A 645 31.77 3.54 -1.81
N ILE A 646 31.12 2.85 -2.75
CA ILE A 646 30.40 3.51 -3.84
C ILE A 646 29.16 4.26 -3.33
N TYR A 647 28.38 3.69 -2.41
CA TYR A 647 27.23 4.40 -1.84
C TYR A 647 27.66 5.67 -1.08
N ARG A 648 28.79 5.62 -0.35
CA ARG A 648 29.36 6.80 0.30
C ARG A 648 29.79 7.88 -0.68
N GLU A 649 30.45 7.48 -1.78
CA GLU A 649 30.84 8.40 -2.88
C GLU A 649 29.61 9.09 -3.49
N LEU A 650 28.50 8.36 -3.64
CA LEU A 650 27.27 8.88 -4.24
C LEU A 650 26.37 9.64 -3.24
N GLY A 651 26.66 9.56 -1.94
CA GLY A 651 25.79 10.09 -0.90
C GLY A 651 24.47 9.34 -0.73
N ASP A 652 24.39 8.07 -1.21
CA ASP A 652 23.21 7.23 -1.01
C ASP A 652 23.21 6.65 0.41
N ARG A 653 22.62 7.39 1.33
CA ARG A 653 22.56 7.04 2.76
C ARG A 653 21.80 5.72 2.99
N TYR A 654 20.78 5.42 2.17
CA TYR A 654 20.03 4.18 2.31
C TYR A 654 20.85 2.95 1.91
N GLY A 655 21.54 3.02 0.77
CA GLY A 655 22.45 1.98 0.31
C GLY A 655 23.62 1.78 1.29
N GLU A 656 24.17 2.87 1.84
CA GLU A 656 25.20 2.85 2.89
C GLU A 656 24.72 2.04 4.11
N ALA A 657 23.55 2.35 4.65
CA ALA A 657 23.00 1.68 5.83
C ALA A 657 22.75 0.18 5.60
N ASN A 658 22.23 -0.19 4.42
CA ASN A 658 22.03 -1.59 4.06
C ASN A 658 23.33 -2.37 3.99
N SER A 659 24.37 -1.81 3.34
CA SER A 659 25.68 -2.47 3.24
C SER A 659 26.35 -2.58 4.60
N LEU A 660 26.23 -1.59 5.47
CA LEU A 660 26.72 -1.65 6.87
C LEU A 660 26.01 -2.76 7.65
N ARG A 661 24.68 -2.88 7.54
CA ARG A 661 23.93 -3.95 8.20
C ARG A 661 24.41 -5.33 7.74
N ASP A 662 24.56 -5.53 6.42
CA ASP A 662 24.98 -6.80 5.86
C ASP A 662 26.44 -7.14 6.21
N LEU A 663 27.36 -6.13 6.26
CA LEU A 663 28.71 -6.30 6.79
C LEU A 663 28.68 -6.72 8.26
N GLY A 664 27.82 -6.09 9.07
CA GLY A 664 27.65 -6.47 10.47
C GLY A 664 27.24 -7.94 10.64
N ILE A 665 26.31 -8.43 9.82
CA ILE A 665 25.90 -9.83 9.82
C ILE A 665 27.08 -10.74 9.45
N VAL A 666 27.84 -10.42 8.40
CA VAL A 666 28.98 -11.25 7.96
C VAL A 666 30.09 -11.27 9.03
N HIS A 667 30.43 -10.11 9.61
CA HIS A 667 31.40 -10.05 10.71
C HIS A 667 30.94 -10.83 11.95
N CYS A 668 29.62 -10.86 12.23
CA CYS A 668 29.07 -11.69 13.28
C CYS A 668 29.33 -13.18 13.02
N LEU A 669 29.14 -13.66 11.77
CA LEU A 669 29.41 -15.04 11.37
C LEU A 669 30.90 -15.40 11.39
N LEU A 670 31.79 -14.46 11.09
CA LEU A 670 33.24 -14.59 11.20
C LEU A 670 33.74 -14.51 12.65
N GLY A 671 32.87 -14.13 13.58
CA GLY A 671 33.21 -13.98 15.00
C GLY A 671 33.81 -12.62 15.37
N ASP A 672 33.82 -11.66 14.47
CA ASP A 672 34.33 -10.31 14.68
C ASP A 672 33.26 -9.41 15.32
N TYR A 673 32.79 -9.78 16.50
CA TYR A 673 31.63 -9.19 17.18
C TYR A 673 31.76 -7.68 17.44
N GLN A 674 32.99 -7.17 17.60
CA GLN A 674 33.21 -5.73 17.78
C GLN A 674 32.89 -4.94 16.51
N PHE A 675 33.39 -5.41 15.35
CA PHE A 675 33.05 -4.80 14.07
C PHE A 675 31.56 -4.98 13.72
N ALA A 676 30.99 -6.16 14.02
CA ALA A 676 29.57 -6.41 13.84
C ALA A 676 28.70 -5.38 14.61
N ALA A 677 29.00 -5.16 15.89
CA ALA A 677 28.29 -4.19 16.71
C ALA A 677 28.45 -2.75 16.19
N GLN A 678 29.66 -2.37 15.77
CA GLN A 678 29.91 -1.05 15.21
C GLN A 678 29.07 -0.81 13.94
N HIS A 679 29.11 -1.73 12.99
CA HIS A 679 28.38 -1.61 11.73
C HIS A 679 26.87 -1.57 11.95
N HIS A 680 26.33 -2.38 12.86
CA HIS A 680 24.90 -2.33 13.18
C HIS A 680 24.49 -1.01 13.87
N HIS A 681 25.36 -0.41 14.70
CA HIS A 681 25.11 0.90 15.29
C HIS A 681 25.12 2.01 14.21
N GLU A 682 26.13 2.02 13.33
CA GLU A 682 26.19 2.98 12.23
C GLU A 682 24.97 2.86 11.32
N ALA A 683 24.55 1.64 10.99
CA ALA A 683 23.33 1.41 10.20
C ALA A 683 22.07 1.92 10.92
N PHE A 684 21.93 1.64 12.23
CA PHE A 684 20.80 2.12 13.04
C PHE A 684 20.74 3.65 13.06
N ASP A 685 21.88 4.34 13.23
CA ASP A 685 21.93 5.80 13.26
C ASP A 685 21.51 6.41 11.92
N ILE A 686 21.94 5.82 10.80
CA ILE A 686 21.54 6.28 9.46
C ILE A 686 20.05 6.03 9.23
N TYR A 687 19.49 4.86 9.60
CA TYR A 687 18.05 4.61 9.48
C TYR A 687 17.23 5.57 10.36
N ARG A 688 17.78 6.01 11.51
CA ARG A 688 17.16 7.03 12.37
C ARG A 688 17.15 8.40 11.68
N GLU A 689 18.24 8.80 11.03
CA GLU A 689 18.31 10.02 10.23
C GLU A 689 17.30 10.02 9.08
N LEU A 690 17.04 8.84 8.48
CA LEU A 690 16.10 8.65 7.39
C LEU A 690 14.62 8.46 7.84
N ASP A 691 14.37 8.47 9.16
CA ASP A 691 13.06 8.16 9.77
C ASP A 691 12.49 6.79 9.35
N ASP A 692 13.38 5.82 9.05
CA ASP A 692 13.00 4.46 8.66
C ASP A 692 12.91 3.54 9.88
N ARG A 693 11.78 3.55 10.56
CA ARG A 693 11.53 2.77 11.79
C ARG A 693 11.60 1.26 11.58
N VAL A 694 11.27 0.76 10.37
CA VAL A 694 11.32 -0.67 10.06
C VAL A 694 12.79 -1.16 10.10
N HIS A 695 13.67 -0.48 9.38
CA HIS A 695 15.08 -0.89 9.32
C HIS A 695 15.84 -0.57 10.61
N GLN A 696 15.42 0.45 11.39
CA GLN A 696 15.90 0.64 12.76
C GLN A 696 15.64 -0.61 13.62
N ALA A 697 14.44 -1.19 13.52
CA ALA A 697 14.07 -2.40 14.27
C ALA A 697 14.89 -3.63 13.84
N TYR A 698 15.16 -3.79 12.53
CA TYR A 698 16.07 -4.85 12.07
C TYR A 698 17.48 -4.67 12.62
N ALA A 699 18.04 -3.46 12.59
CA ALA A 699 19.38 -3.20 13.14
C ALA A 699 19.42 -3.45 14.66
N LEU A 700 18.37 -3.14 15.42
CA LEU A 700 18.25 -3.49 16.84
C LEU A 700 18.25 -5.00 17.08
N ASN A 701 17.55 -5.77 16.24
CA ASN A 701 17.57 -7.23 16.34
C ASN A 701 18.98 -7.79 16.12
N GLU A 702 19.71 -7.32 15.12
CA GLU A 702 21.08 -7.75 14.87
C GLU A 702 22.02 -7.36 16.02
N LEU A 703 21.87 -6.16 16.58
CA LEU A 703 22.59 -5.76 17.80
C LEU A 703 22.28 -6.67 18.98
N GLY A 704 21.02 -7.08 19.14
CA GLY A 704 20.61 -8.05 20.16
C GLY A 704 21.31 -9.41 20.00
N VAL A 705 21.45 -9.89 18.76
CA VAL A 705 22.20 -11.13 18.47
C VAL A 705 23.67 -11.00 18.89
N VAL A 706 24.33 -9.91 18.49
CA VAL A 706 25.74 -9.67 18.86
C VAL A 706 25.91 -9.58 20.38
N ARG A 707 25.05 -8.83 21.08
CA ARG A 707 25.06 -8.71 22.57
C ARG A 707 24.91 -10.08 23.26
N ARG A 708 24.01 -10.91 22.77
CA ARG A 708 23.82 -12.28 23.27
C ARG A 708 25.10 -13.11 23.12
N LEU A 709 25.79 -13.03 21.96
CA LEU A 709 27.01 -13.80 21.68
C LEU A 709 28.18 -13.40 22.57
N ILE A 710 28.28 -12.10 22.93
CA ILE A 710 29.32 -11.62 23.88
C ILE A 710 28.92 -11.78 25.36
N GLY A 711 27.71 -12.30 25.65
CA GLY A 711 27.22 -12.60 27.01
C GLY A 711 26.44 -11.47 27.69
N ASP A 712 26.16 -10.36 27.01
CA ASP A 712 25.26 -9.28 27.49
C ASP A 712 23.79 -9.65 27.25
N LEU A 713 23.25 -10.56 28.06
CA LEU A 713 21.87 -11.07 27.89
C LEU A 713 20.83 -9.99 28.21
N ALA A 714 21.11 -9.07 29.14
CA ALA A 714 20.20 -7.99 29.50
C ALA A 714 20.06 -6.98 28.34
N GLY A 715 21.18 -6.55 27.79
CA GLY A 715 21.20 -5.66 26.63
C GLY A 715 20.62 -6.31 25.37
N ALA A 716 20.79 -7.64 25.21
CA ALA A 716 20.18 -8.38 24.11
C ALA A 716 18.64 -8.39 24.24
N ARG A 717 18.12 -8.65 25.44
CA ARG A 717 16.68 -8.65 25.73
C ARG A 717 16.06 -7.27 25.48
N GLU A 718 16.71 -6.20 25.94
CA GLU A 718 16.28 -4.83 25.67
C GLU A 718 16.19 -4.55 24.15
N ALA A 719 17.22 -4.91 23.40
CA ALA A 719 17.27 -4.66 21.96
C ALA A 719 16.15 -5.41 21.20
N HIS A 720 15.96 -6.70 21.49
CA HIS A 720 14.90 -7.51 20.87
C HIS A 720 13.49 -7.06 21.27
N SER A 721 13.29 -6.62 22.53
CA SER A 721 11.99 -6.12 22.99
C SER A 721 11.62 -4.81 22.29
N ARG A 722 12.57 -3.87 22.16
CA ARG A 722 12.34 -2.61 21.42
C ARG A 722 12.08 -2.87 19.93
N ALA A 723 12.81 -3.82 19.33
CA ALA A 723 12.55 -4.21 17.94
C ALA A 723 11.14 -4.80 17.78
N LEU A 724 10.70 -5.64 18.73
CA LEU A 724 9.36 -6.22 18.76
C LEU A 724 8.26 -5.15 18.86
N GLU A 725 8.47 -4.13 19.71
CA GLU A 725 7.55 -2.99 19.82
C GLU A 725 7.41 -2.27 18.46
N TYR A 726 8.53 -1.90 17.81
CA TYR A 726 8.50 -1.24 16.51
C TYR A 726 7.81 -2.08 15.44
N PHE A 727 8.15 -3.37 15.31
CA PHE A 727 7.50 -4.25 14.34
C PHE A 727 6.00 -4.45 14.62
N THR A 728 5.60 -4.45 15.90
CA THR A 728 4.19 -4.58 16.29
C THR A 728 3.40 -3.33 15.91
N GLU A 729 3.92 -2.14 16.23
CA GLU A 729 3.31 -0.86 15.86
C GLU A 729 3.18 -0.70 14.34
N LEU A 730 4.20 -1.11 13.59
CA LEU A 730 4.24 -0.99 12.13
C LEU A 730 3.52 -2.14 11.41
N GLY A 731 3.07 -3.16 12.16
CA GLY A 731 2.42 -4.33 11.57
C GLY A 731 3.36 -5.21 10.74
N GLU A 732 4.68 -5.10 10.94
CA GLU A 732 5.66 -5.89 10.20
C GLU A 732 5.78 -7.30 10.82
N ARG A 733 5.26 -8.32 10.09
CA ARG A 733 5.06 -9.68 10.63
C ARG A 733 6.35 -10.50 10.71
N PHE A 734 7.25 -10.34 9.73
CA PHE A 734 8.49 -11.14 9.66
C PHE A 734 9.47 -10.73 10.76
N GLY A 735 9.74 -9.42 10.92
CA GLY A 735 10.61 -8.92 12.00
C GLY A 735 10.03 -9.19 13.38
N ARG A 736 8.69 -9.13 13.53
CA ARG A 736 8.02 -9.52 14.76
C ARG A 736 8.31 -10.98 15.11
N ALA A 737 8.15 -11.90 14.15
CA ALA A 737 8.46 -13.33 14.35
C ALA A 737 9.94 -13.54 14.70
N ASN A 738 10.84 -12.78 14.06
CA ASN A 738 12.27 -12.82 14.34
C ASN A 738 12.59 -12.38 15.78
N SER A 739 12.02 -11.25 16.24
CA SER A 739 12.20 -10.76 17.62
C SER A 739 11.67 -11.77 18.66
N ILE A 740 10.48 -12.35 18.41
CA ILE A 740 9.89 -13.37 19.28
C ILE A 740 10.80 -14.62 19.38
N ARG A 741 11.35 -15.09 18.24
CA ARG A 741 12.31 -16.20 18.21
C ARG A 741 13.53 -15.90 19.08
N HIS A 742 14.15 -14.72 18.96
CA HIS A 742 15.31 -14.33 19.74
C HIS A 742 15.00 -14.18 21.23
N LEU A 743 13.83 -13.66 21.60
CA LEU A 743 13.38 -13.61 22.99
C LEU A 743 13.17 -15.03 23.57
N GLY A 744 12.65 -15.97 22.77
CA GLY A 744 12.57 -17.38 23.16
C GLY A 744 13.94 -18.01 23.40
N VAL A 745 14.96 -17.68 22.60
CA VAL A 745 16.35 -18.11 22.83
C VAL A 745 16.88 -17.56 24.15
N LEU A 746 16.64 -16.29 24.47
CA LEU A 746 17.04 -15.68 25.73
C LEU A 746 16.34 -16.33 26.96
N ASP A 747 15.04 -16.59 26.84
CA ASP A 747 14.31 -17.29 27.94
C ASP A 747 14.86 -18.69 28.21
N ARG A 748 15.25 -19.43 27.15
CA ARG A 748 15.95 -20.70 27.31
C ARG A 748 17.30 -20.55 28.04
N MET A 749 18.08 -19.52 27.68
CA MET A 749 19.37 -19.24 28.32
C MET A 749 19.22 -18.85 29.80
N ASP A 750 18.13 -18.18 30.16
CA ASP A 750 17.77 -17.84 31.55
C ASP A 750 17.16 -19.04 32.32
N GLY A 751 17.06 -20.23 31.69
CA GLY A 751 16.53 -21.47 32.33
C GLY A 751 15.00 -21.61 32.22
N ASN A 752 14.29 -20.72 31.54
CA ASN A 752 12.83 -20.73 31.42
C ASN A 752 12.40 -21.58 30.22
N ALA A 753 12.74 -22.87 30.18
CA ALA A 753 12.55 -23.74 29.01
C ALA A 753 11.09 -23.81 28.54
N THR A 754 10.09 -23.78 29.42
CA THR A 754 8.67 -23.82 29.05
C THR A 754 8.23 -22.56 28.35
N ALA A 755 8.62 -21.36 28.82
CA ALA A 755 8.33 -20.10 28.19
C ALA A 755 9.02 -20.00 26.79
N ALA A 756 10.26 -20.48 26.71
CA ALA A 756 11.00 -20.57 25.47
C ALA A 756 10.26 -21.41 24.40
N VAL A 757 9.76 -22.58 24.79
CA VAL A 757 8.99 -23.48 23.90
C VAL A 757 7.73 -22.76 23.36
N GLN A 758 7.04 -21.99 24.20
CA GLN A 758 5.86 -21.20 23.76
C GLN A 758 6.23 -20.15 22.73
N LEU A 759 7.19 -19.26 23.04
CA LEU A 759 7.62 -18.20 22.13
C LEU A 759 8.15 -18.74 20.80
N LEU A 760 8.92 -19.84 20.83
CA LEU A 760 9.45 -20.46 19.62
C LEU A 760 8.36 -21.12 18.76
N ASN A 761 7.31 -21.68 19.38
CA ASN A 761 6.14 -22.17 18.62
C ASN A 761 5.34 -21.00 17.98
N ASP A 762 5.19 -19.87 18.68
CA ASP A 762 4.53 -18.70 18.13
C ASP A 762 5.32 -18.11 16.93
N ALA A 763 6.64 -18.06 17.04
CA ALA A 763 7.51 -17.67 15.93
C ALA A 763 7.40 -18.65 14.76
N LEU A 764 7.44 -19.98 15.05
CA LEU A 764 7.31 -21.04 14.05
C LEU A 764 5.99 -20.94 13.27
N ALA A 765 4.87 -20.74 13.99
CA ALA A 765 3.56 -20.54 13.37
C ALA A 765 3.56 -19.31 12.45
N SER A 766 4.12 -18.20 12.93
CA SER A 766 4.24 -16.97 12.14
C SER A 766 5.08 -17.17 10.88
N TYR A 767 6.20 -17.89 10.93
CA TYR A 767 7.03 -18.14 9.75
C TYR A 767 6.36 -19.09 8.75
N ARG A 768 5.60 -20.08 9.21
CA ARG A 768 4.78 -20.96 8.34
C ARG A 768 3.71 -20.18 7.60
N ASP A 769 2.99 -19.31 8.30
CA ASP A 769 1.98 -18.43 7.71
C ASP A 769 2.58 -17.46 6.67
N LEU A 770 3.86 -17.11 6.85
CA LEU A 770 4.60 -16.24 5.93
C LEU A 770 5.28 -17.02 4.78
N GLY A 771 5.25 -18.36 4.82
CA GLY A 771 5.99 -19.19 3.86
C GLY A 771 7.53 -19.10 3.99
N SER A 772 8.04 -18.61 5.13
CA SER A 772 9.48 -18.41 5.34
C SER A 772 10.16 -19.72 5.78
N ARG A 773 10.67 -20.47 4.82
CA ARG A 773 11.36 -21.76 5.07
C ARG A 773 12.60 -21.61 5.94
N GLY A 774 13.42 -20.56 5.74
CA GLY A 774 14.59 -20.30 6.59
C GLY A 774 14.20 -19.97 8.05
N GLY A 775 13.17 -19.13 8.25
CA GLY A 775 12.64 -18.83 9.58
C GLY A 775 12.03 -20.06 10.26
N GLU A 776 11.33 -20.93 9.51
CA GLU A 776 10.82 -22.20 9.98
C GLU A 776 11.96 -23.10 10.49
N ALA A 777 13.02 -23.27 9.69
CA ALA A 777 14.17 -24.09 10.04
C ALA A 777 14.90 -23.60 11.30
N ALA A 778 15.18 -22.28 11.36
CA ALA A 778 15.83 -21.65 12.51
C ALA A 778 15.00 -21.82 13.80
N SER A 779 13.66 -21.62 13.70
CA SER A 779 12.77 -21.81 14.87
C SER A 779 12.71 -23.27 15.32
N LEU A 780 12.71 -24.23 14.39
CA LEU A 780 12.74 -25.67 14.69
C LEU A 780 14.05 -26.08 15.38
N GLY A 781 15.20 -25.54 14.93
CA GLY A 781 16.49 -25.78 15.56
C GLY A 781 16.51 -25.34 17.03
N GLU A 782 16.11 -24.10 17.30
CA GLU A 782 16.02 -23.54 18.64
C GLU A 782 14.95 -24.25 19.52
N LEU A 783 13.82 -24.62 18.90
CA LEU A 783 12.77 -25.40 19.58
C LEU A 783 13.29 -26.79 20.00
N GLY A 784 14.15 -27.42 19.18
CA GLY A 784 14.81 -28.66 19.55
C GLY A 784 15.66 -28.51 20.82
N VAL A 785 16.43 -27.42 20.93
CA VAL A 785 17.22 -27.12 22.13
C VAL A 785 16.32 -26.86 23.34
N ALA A 786 15.26 -26.03 23.17
CA ALA A 786 14.34 -25.67 24.26
C ALA A 786 13.56 -26.91 24.78
N ARG A 787 13.09 -27.78 23.88
CA ARG A 787 12.42 -29.03 24.22
C ARG A 787 13.37 -30.01 24.94
N GLY A 788 14.62 -30.08 24.50
CA GLY A 788 15.66 -30.85 25.16
C GLY A 788 15.86 -30.40 26.60
N ALA A 789 15.94 -29.07 26.82
CA ALA A 789 16.04 -28.48 28.16
C ALA A 789 14.78 -28.71 29.01
N ALA A 790 13.59 -28.80 28.41
CA ALA A 790 12.32 -29.14 29.06
C ALA A 790 12.15 -30.64 29.33
N GLY A 791 13.07 -31.50 28.89
CA GLY A 791 12.98 -32.98 29.06
C GLY A 791 12.16 -33.69 27.97
N GLU A 792 11.70 -32.99 26.94
CA GLU A 792 10.90 -33.51 25.82
C GLU A 792 11.78 -34.09 24.70
N ARG A 793 12.54 -35.13 25.03
CA ARG A 793 13.59 -35.68 24.13
C ARG A 793 13.09 -36.03 22.73
N ASN A 794 11.96 -36.74 22.63
CA ASN A 794 11.43 -37.15 21.31
C ASN A 794 11.01 -35.94 20.46
N GLY A 795 10.38 -34.94 21.09
CA GLY A 795 10.02 -33.68 20.41
C GLY A 795 11.24 -32.88 19.97
N ALA A 796 12.33 -32.90 20.77
CA ALA A 796 13.59 -32.25 20.41
C ALA A 796 14.24 -32.86 19.15
N VAL A 797 14.36 -34.22 19.14
CA VAL A 797 14.92 -34.95 17.98
C VAL A 797 14.12 -34.71 16.70
N GLU A 798 12.79 -34.74 16.78
CA GLU A 798 11.92 -34.47 15.64
C GLU A 798 12.11 -33.03 15.13
N SER A 799 12.25 -32.06 16.05
CA SER A 799 12.50 -30.67 15.66
C SER A 799 13.84 -30.51 14.94
N PHE A 800 14.92 -31.12 15.43
CA PHE A 800 16.23 -31.09 14.79
C PHE A 800 16.22 -31.75 13.42
N ARG A 801 15.59 -32.93 13.28
CA ARG A 801 15.51 -33.66 12.02
C ARG A 801 14.83 -32.79 10.93
N ARG A 802 13.69 -32.21 11.28
CA ARG A 802 12.93 -31.36 10.38
C ARG A 802 13.67 -30.08 10.03
N SER A 803 14.39 -29.48 10.98
CA SER A 803 15.25 -28.33 10.73
C SER A 803 16.34 -28.67 9.71
N LEU A 804 17.06 -29.79 9.91
CA LEU A 804 18.13 -30.23 8.99
C LEU A 804 17.62 -30.53 7.60
N GLU A 805 16.43 -31.15 7.45
CA GLU A 805 15.81 -31.39 6.14
C GLU A 805 15.66 -30.06 5.38
N ILE A 806 15.10 -29.03 6.03
CA ILE A 806 14.89 -27.73 5.42
C ILE A 806 16.21 -27.01 5.11
N LEU A 807 17.17 -27.01 6.04
CA LEU A 807 18.46 -26.35 5.85
C LEU A 807 19.26 -26.93 4.69
N ARG A 808 19.20 -28.26 4.52
CA ARG A 808 19.81 -28.96 3.39
C ARG A 808 19.14 -28.61 2.06
N GLU A 809 17.81 -28.55 2.02
CA GLU A 809 17.07 -28.07 0.85
C GLU A 809 17.46 -26.64 0.46
N LEU A 810 17.69 -25.76 1.44
CA LEU A 810 18.08 -24.37 1.23
C LEU A 810 19.58 -24.17 0.95
N GLY A 811 20.41 -25.21 1.17
CA GLY A 811 21.86 -25.09 1.09
C GLY A 811 22.48 -24.23 2.19
N ASP A 812 21.78 -24.03 3.31
CA ASP A 812 22.28 -23.29 4.47
C ASP A 812 23.20 -24.15 5.33
N ARG A 813 24.46 -24.22 4.92
CA ARG A 813 25.50 -25.02 5.62
C ARG A 813 25.84 -24.51 7.01
N CYS A 814 25.71 -23.19 7.26
CA CYS A 814 25.96 -22.61 8.58
C CYS A 814 24.86 -23.03 9.58
N GLY A 815 23.59 -22.90 9.19
CA GLY A 815 22.47 -23.37 9.99
C GLY A 815 22.51 -24.90 10.20
N GLU A 816 22.90 -25.69 9.17
CA GLU A 816 23.09 -27.13 9.32
C GLU A 816 24.12 -27.46 10.41
N THR A 817 25.25 -26.77 10.41
CA THR A 817 26.32 -26.96 11.40
C THR A 817 25.85 -26.64 12.81
N GLU A 818 25.12 -25.55 13.01
CA GLU A 818 24.57 -25.15 14.32
C GLU A 818 23.60 -26.21 14.85
N VAL A 819 22.70 -26.72 14.02
CA VAL A 819 21.71 -27.74 14.43
C VAL A 819 22.37 -29.08 14.75
N LEU A 820 23.41 -29.48 13.98
CA LEU A 820 24.20 -30.68 14.30
C LEU A 820 24.88 -30.58 15.68
N ASN A 821 25.48 -29.41 15.99
CA ASN A 821 26.10 -29.17 17.31
C ASN A 821 25.05 -29.20 18.43
N HIS A 822 23.89 -28.62 18.22
CA HIS A 822 22.80 -28.68 19.19
C HIS A 822 22.27 -30.09 19.41
N TRP A 823 22.07 -30.88 18.36
CA TRP A 823 21.62 -32.26 18.46
C TRP A 823 22.68 -33.17 19.10
N GLY A 824 23.96 -32.99 18.70
CA GLY A 824 25.09 -33.67 19.37
C GLY A 824 25.13 -33.39 20.89
N THR A 825 24.88 -32.14 21.26
CA THR A 825 24.81 -31.73 22.68
C THR A 825 23.65 -32.42 23.40
N LEU A 826 22.47 -32.53 22.79
CA LEU A 826 21.33 -33.25 23.35
C LEU A 826 21.68 -34.76 23.59
N LEU A 827 22.27 -35.42 22.57
CA LEU A 827 22.65 -36.84 22.71
C LEU A 827 23.74 -37.06 23.78
N ARG A 828 24.76 -36.22 23.81
CA ARG A 828 25.82 -36.25 24.79
C ARG A 828 25.26 -36.13 26.22
N THR A 829 24.37 -35.17 26.47
CA THR A 829 23.75 -34.98 27.81
C THR A 829 22.80 -36.11 28.19
N SER A 830 22.28 -36.85 27.21
CA SER A 830 21.47 -38.06 27.42
C SER A 830 22.26 -39.35 27.57
N GLY A 831 23.59 -39.31 27.49
CA GLY A 831 24.47 -40.49 27.61
C GLY A 831 24.68 -41.27 26.29
N ASP A 832 24.17 -40.81 25.14
CA ASP A 832 24.33 -41.42 23.85
C ASP A 832 25.63 -40.92 23.16
N TRP A 833 26.78 -41.29 23.70
CA TRP A 833 28.06 -40.67 23.35
C TRP A 833 28.55 -40.95 21.93
N ALA A 834 28.36 -42.19 21.42
CA ALA A 834 28.82 -42.53 20.06
C ALA A 834 28.09 -41.76 18.97
N PRO A 835 26.75 -41.75 18.91
CA PRO A 835 26.06 -40.92 17.92
C PRO A 835 26.24 -39.40 18.15
N ALA A 836 26.47 -38.95 19.40
CA ALA A 836 26.81 -37.54 19.65
C ALA A 836 28.14 -37.14 18.98
N ARG A 837 29.16 -38.03 19.10
CA ARG A 837 30.46 -37.83 18.44
C ARG A 837 30.34 -37.70 16.92
N GLU A 838 29.58 -38.63 16.31
CA GLU A 838 29.37 -38.59 14.82
C GLU A 838 28.77 -37.26 14.39
N LEU A 839 27.79 -36.73 15.12
CA LEU A 839 27.19 -35.42 14.79
C LEU A 839 28.18 -34.26 14.95
N PHE A 840 28.99 -34.27 16.00
CA PHE A 840 30.01 -33.24 16.21
C PHE A 840 31.13 -33.30 15.15
N GLU A 841 31.54 -34.51 14.73
CA GLU A 841 32.53 -34.69 13.65
C GLU A 841 31.98 -34.19 12.31
N GLN A 842 30.71 -34.46 11.99
CA GLN A 842 30.03 -33.85 10.82
C GLN A 842 30.00 -32.34 10.92
N ALA A 843 29.62 -31.80 12.08
CA ALA A 843 29.58 -30.36 12.32
C ALA A 843 30.99 -29.75 12.17
N LEU A 844 32.03 -30.38 12.70
CA LEU A 844 33.40 -29.92 12.60
C LEU A 844 33.86 -29.83 11.14
N GLY A 845 33.61 -30.89 10.35
CA GLY A 845 33.95 -30.91 8.93
C GLY A 845 33.28 -29.79 8.18
N LEU A 846 31.96 -29.62 8.35
CA LEU A 846 31.21 -28.54 7.74
C LEU A 846 31.70 -27.14 8.17
N ALA A 847 31.92 -26.93 9.48
CA ALA A 847 32.40 -25.65 10.02
C ALA A 847 33.77 -25.24 9.48
N GLN A 848 34.64 -26.19 9.26
CA GLN A 848 35.97 -25.98 8.64
C GLN A 848 35.84 -25.60 7.16
N ASP A 849 34.97 -26.29 6.42
CA ASP A 849 34.72 -26.01 5.01
C ASP A 849 34.19 -24.60 4.74
N ILE A 850 33.33 -24.11 5.65
CA ILE A 850 32.66 -22.80 5.48
C ILE A 850 33.31 -21.67 6.30
N SER A 851 34.43 -21.95 6.98
CA SER A 851 35.12 -20.99 7.85
C SER A 851 34.19 -20.36 8.92
N CYS A 852 33.39 -21.19 9.61
CA CYS A 852 32.51 -20.75 10.70
C CYS A 852 33.15 -21.03 12.08
N PRO A 853 33.90 -20.07 12.65
CA PRO A 853 34.77 -20.33 13.80
C PRO A 853 34.00 -20.63 15.08
N LEU A 854 32.83 -20.04 15.29
CA LEU A 854 32.00 -20.32 16.48
C LEU A 854 31.52 -21.76 16.47
N GLU A 855 31.00 -22.23 15.32
CA GLU A 855 30.50 -23.59 15.22
C GLU A 855 31.63 -24.63 15.24
N LYS A 856 32.81 -24.29 14.71
CA LYS A 856 34.02 -25.08 14.85
C LYS A 856 34.36 -25.27 16.35
N ALA A 857 34.40 -24.19 17.12
CA ALA A 857 34.69 -24.21 18.54
C ALA A 857 33.67 -25.05 19.33
N ARG A 858 32.36 -24.95 19.00
CA ARG A 858 31.29 -25.76 19.58
C ARG A 858 31.45 -27.26 19.29
N ALA A 859 31.79 -27.59 18.05
CA ALA A 859 32.02 -28.97 17.63
C ALA A 859 33.23 -29.60 18.36
N LEU A 860 34.36 -28.87 18.43
CA LEU A 860 35.57 -29.30 19.16
C LEU A 860 35.28 -29.47 20.64
N GLU A 861 34.55 -28.53 21.27
CA GLU A 861 34.10 -28.69 22.66
C GLU A 861 33.24 -29.92 22.83
N GLY A 862 32.29 -30.17 21.89
CA GLY A 862 31.42 -31.36 21.92
C GLY A 862 32.22 -32.64 21.84
N ILE A 863 33.17 -32.79 20.92
CA ILE A 863 34.07 -33.92 20.75
C ILE A 863 34.90 -34.12 22.02
N GLY A 864 35.57 -33.06 22.48
CA GLY A 864 36.43 -33.13 23.68
C GLY A 864 35.65 -33.54 24.97
N ARG A 865 34.39 -33.09 25.12
CA ARG A 865 33.55 -33.52 26.23
C ARG A 865 33.09 -34.97 26.12
N VAL A 866 32.87 -35.50 24.92
CA VAL A 866 32.58 -36.92 24.69
C VAL A 866 33.81 -37.76 24.99
N ASP A 867 34.99 -37.38 24.51
CA ASP A 867 36.25 -38.07 24.76
C ASP A 867 36.61 -38.05 26.26
N TRP A 868 36.31 -36.95 26.95
CA TRP A 868 36.47 -36.86 28.43
C TRP A 868 35.63 -37.90 29.16
N MET A 869 34.40 -38.13 28.75
CA MET A 869 33.50 -39.13 29.36
C MET A 869 33.88 -40.57 28.95
N ALA A 870 34.56 -40.77 27.80
CA ALA A 870 35.07 -42.04 27.36
C ALA A 870 36.44 -42.38 27.99
N ASP A 871 36.96 -41.52 28.89
CA ASP A 871 38.28 -41.61 29.54
C ASP A 871 39.48 -41.51 28.57
N GLU A 872 39.26 -40.96 27.35
CA GLU A 872 40.30 -40.65 26.35
C GLU A 872 40.95 -39.30 26.65
N ARG A 873 41.56 -39.12 27.82
CA ARG A 873 42.00 -37.83 28.35
C ARG A 873 42.88 -37.02 27.45
N ALA A 874 43.87 -37.62 26.77
CA ALA A 874 44.83 -36.91 25.91
C ALA A 874 44.12 -36.25 24.72
N ARG A 875 43.21 -36.98 24.04
CA ARG A 875 42.40 -36.44 22.95
C ARG A 875 41.41 -35.38 23.41
N ALA A 876 40.79 -35.64 24.57
CA ALA A 876 39.86 -34.71 25.16
C ALA A 876 40.51 -33.34 25.43
N GLU A 877 41.71 -33.33 26.05
CA GLU A 877 42.43 -32.10 26.33
C GLU A 877 42.87 -31.37 25.07
N GLU A 878 43.29 -32.08 24.02
CA GLU A 878 43.67 -31.51 22.74
C GLU A 878 42.49 -30.72 22.11
N SER A 879 41.32 -31.39 21.93
CA SER A 879 40.13 -30.79 21.34
C SER A 879 39.60 -29.63 22.22
N LEU A 880 39.60 -29.77 23.55
CA LEU A 880 39.12 -28.72 24.47
C LEU A 880 40.03 -27.50 24.50
N ARG A 881 41.38 -27.69 24.36
CA ARG A 881 42.31 -26.54 24.25
C ARG A 881 42.11 -25.81 22.94
N GLU A 882 41.98 -26.52 21.84
CA GLU A 882 41.70 -25.89 20.55
C GLU A 882 40.36 -25.10 20.59
N ALA A 883 39.30 -25.67 21.17
CA ALA A 883 38.03 -24.96 21.39
C ALA A 883 38.19 -23.73 22.28
N LEU A 884 38.97 -23.82 23.36
CA LEU A 884 39.25 -22.71 24.28
C LEU A 884 39.97 -21.57 23.56
N ASP A 885 40.97 -21.89 22.75
CA ASP A 885 41.74 -20.88 21.98
C ASP A 885 40.83 -20.16 20.96
N GLU A 886 39.95 -20.90 20.30
CA GLU A 886 38.93 -20.29 19.40
C GLU A 886 37.95 -19.41 20.18
N TYR A 887 37.38 -19.85 21.31
CA TYR A 887 36.49 -19.00 22.12
C TYR A 887 37.17 -17.73 22.64
N ARG A 888 38.43 -17.81 23.02
CA ARG A 888 39.22 -16.64 23.44
C ARG A 888 39.41 -15.67 22.28
N ARG A 889 39.76 -16.19 21.10
CA ARG A 889 39.92 -15.38 19.88
C ARG A 889 38.61 -14.66 19.54
N LEU A 890 37.48 -15.31 19.68
CA LEU A 890 36.13 -14.78 19.40
C LEU A 890 35.60 -13.88 20.53
N GLY A 891 36.22 -13.85 21.70
CA GLY A 891 35.73 -13.08 22.85
C GLY A 891 34.46 -13.66 23.49
N VAL A 892 34.18 -14.96 23.29
CA VAL A 892 33.06 -15.69 23.92
C VAL A 892 33.44 -16.10 25.35
N ARG A 893 33.47 -15.14 26.27
CA ARG A 893 34.01 -15.30 27.64
C ARG A 893 33.37 -16.43 28.42
N GLY A 894 32.01 -16.56 28.42
CA GLY A 894 31.32 -17.56 29.21
C GLY A 894 31.68 -19.01 28.84
N ALA A 895 31.89 -19.32 27.56
CA ALA A 895 32.35 -20.61 27.11
C ALA A 895 33.85 -20.82 27.46
N ALA A 896 34.70 -19.81 27.23
CA ALA A 896 36.12 -19.85 27.58
C ALA A 896 36.34 -20.13 29.10
N ASP A 897 35.67 -19.36 29.97
CA ASP A 897 35.76 -19.52 31.42
C ASP A 897 35.31 -20.93 31.88
N THR A 898 34.36 -21.50 31.18
CA THR A 898 33.83 -22.85 31.46
C THR A 898 34.87 -23.94 31.12
N LEU A 899 35.54 -23.79 29.94
CA LEU A 899 36.61 -24.73 29.56
C LEU A 899 37.88 -24.56 30.38
N GLU A 900 38.24 -23.34 30.75
CA GLU A 900 39.37 -23.08 31.66
C GLU A 900 39.19 -23.82 32.99
N ARG A 901 38.02 -23.74 33.59
CA ARG A 901 37.70 -24.46 34.82
C ARG A 901 37.77 -26.00 34.66
N LEU A 902 37.31 -26.50 33.48
CA LEU A 902 37.37 -27.93 33.20
C LEU A 902 38.80 -28.46 33.00
N LEU A 903 39.66 -27.65 32.37
CA LEU A 903 41.04 -27.98 32.07
C LEU A 903 42.02 -27.63 33.20
N ALA A 904 41.58 -26.92 34.25
CA ALA A 904 42.41 -26.59 35.39
C ALA A 904 42.87 -27.86 36.12
N PRO A 905 44.13 -28.00 36.49
CA PRO A 905 44.58 -29.14 37.29
C PRO A 905 43.81 -29.20 38.60
N PRO A 906 43.45 -30.42 39.10
CA PRO A 906 42.77 -30.56 40.38
C PRO A 906 43.58 -29.83 41.45
N GLN A 907 42.94 -28.88 42.13
CA GLN A 907 43.59 -28.19 43.27
C GLN A 907 43.97 -29.28 44.28
N ALA A 908 45.27 -29.42 44.49
CA ALA A 908 45.80 -30.29 45.52
C ALA A 908 45.26 -29.80 46.88
N GLY A 909 44.20 -30.47 47.37
CA GLY A 909 43.63 -30.32 48.71
C GLY A 909 44.42 -30.95 49.76
#